data_b5be4038a2fa83be8d199c4f7f7e43e3
#
_entry.id   b5be4038a2fa83be8d199c4f7f7e43e3
#
_cell.length_a   1.000
_cell.length_b   1.000
_cell.length_c   1.000
_cell.angle_alpha   90.00
_cell.angle_beta   90.00
_cell.angle_gamma   90.00
#
_symmetry.space_group_name_H-M   'P 1'
#
loop_
_entity.id
_entity.type
_entity.pdbx_description
1 polymer ?
#
loop_
_entity_poly.entity_id
_entity_poly.type
_entity_poly.pdbx_seq_one_letter_code
_entity_poly.pdbx_strand_id
1 'polypeptide(L)'
;VVELASGDPNVDLRRGPDGKPIVVLGFPYDPHIVAVVRQIPHRRFDWDTREWWAPIDDWAAVHVAEVLKRFPELTTSAQVDIWLKGVGERWVGRVRTTRYDGRGWWVLDTRAGTVPEALLKGSVEVDGKLLAPLTQEGAIALGEARGARLDGAALRCVLALEHGGEAPPARLALNVSVEGEAFLLETLWDPSVGDAFERLPGTSDGGRSLPLDPWVVHHLDGFLTAHGVAVDAPAAHALEELREEAAEAAASIRRSRATEAEPLTEIVDRLGGVLQPFQWAGVRYVLDARRAFLSDEQGLGKTVQALAAMEADDAYPAIVICPASLKLNWLRETRKWLPHRSVAIVEGGVAVPKTAEITIINYEVVGKHYETLARLRAKAVIVDESHYCKNPRAKRTQAVRKLSESVAKGGLRVALTGTPVLNHAEELISQLRIIGRLDEFGSGARFSRQFQGVLTEERLHWHLRRSCFVRRLKSEVLPQLPAKRRVVVPVSLDNEREYRVAERDVVEWLRSQPLELSDLNAKIAATLRAERLAQLGALQRLAARGKLHAALAWIHDFLASGEPLVVFARHREIQEAVLERFPDALHLFGRDKIEAREESVREFQEPGGPQLIVCATRVAAQGITLTRASNVAFLELEWTPALHDQAEDRTHRIGQTDSVTAWYLLAAETIDETMAELVERKRGIVDAVTDGKTINDENVVAGVIRSLRGEEPYRHLQPVA
;
A
#
# COMPACT_ATOMS: atom_id res chain seq x y z
N VAL A 1 30.77 -12.77 35.67
CA VAL A 1 32.12 -12.24 35.56
C VAL A 1 33.03 -13.45 35.69
N VAL A 2 33.55 -13.97 34.56
CA VAL A 2 34.63 -14.94 34.59
C VAL A 2 35.89 -14.12 34.75
N GLU A 3 36.57 -14.21 35.90
CA GLU A 3 37.93 -13.74 36.06
C GLU A 3 38.79 -14.59 35.10
N LEU A 4 39.27 -13.95 34.02
CA LEU A 4 40.41 -14.50 33.28
C LEU A 4 41.55 -14.64 34.29
N ALA A 5 42.18 -15.82 34.33
CA ALA A 5 43.38 -16.02 35.14
C ALA A 5 44.40 -14.93 34.78
N SER A 6 44.98 -14.25 35.76
CA SER A 6 45.93 -13.15 35.54
C SER A 6 47.16 -13.69 34.80
N GLY A 7 47.19 -13.52 33.47
CA GLY A 7 48.30 -13.98 32.62
C GLY A 7 47.90 -14.53 31.26
N ASP A 8 46.63 -14.87 31.02
CA ASP A 8 46.21 -15.36 29.70
C ASP A 8 46.00 -14.19 28.73
N PRO A 9 46.45 -14.30 27.47
CA PRO A 9 46.24 -13.26 26.46
C PRO A 9 44.76 -13.11 26.12
N ASN A 10 44.30 -11.86 25.97
CA ASN A 10 42.91 -11.57 25.54
C ASN A 10 42.62 -12.05 24.11
N VAL A 11 43.66 -12.10 23.27
CA VAL A 11 43.57 -12.55 21.87
C VAL A 11 44.57 -13.66 21.66
N ASP A 12 44.08 -14.82 21.22
CA ASP A 12 44.90 -16.02 21.07
C ASP A 12 44.50 -16.83 19.83
N LEU A 13 45.41 -17.68 19.33
CA LEU A 13 45.13 -18.65 18.27
C LEU A 13 44.86 -20.04 18.87
N ARG A 14 43.71 -20.61 18.57
CA ARG A 14 43.31 -21.94 19.06
C ARG A 14 42.79 -22.82 17.92
N ARG A 15 42.57 -24.08 18.20
CA ARG A 15 41.83 -24.97 17.28
C ARG A 15 40.33 -24.91 17.59
N GLY A 16 39.57 -24.63 16.54
CA GLY A 16 38.10 -24.61 16.62
C GLY A 16 37.48 -26.01 16.72
N PRO A 17 36.14 -26.09 16.86
CA PRO A 17 35.38 -27.34 16.96
C PRO A 17 35.60 -28.29 15.76
N ASP A 18 35.88 -27.74 14.60
CA ASP A 18 36.17 -28.47 13.36
C ASP A 18 37.67 -28.81 13.15
N GLY A 19 38.51 -28.55 14.18
CA GLY A 19 39.93 -28.77 14.16
C GLY A 19 40.74 -27.72 13.38
N LYS A 20 40.10 -26.76 12.74
CA LYS A 20 40.76 -25.67 12.01
C LYS A 20 41.25 -24.58 12.98
N PRO A 21 42.30 -23.85 12.60
CA PRO A 21 42.80 -22.76 13.42
C PRO A 21 41.79 -21.59 13.42
N ILE A 22 41.56 -21.03 14.60
CA ILE A 22 40.69 -19.87 14.84
C ILE A 22 41.40 -18.83 15.70
N VAL A 23 41.05 -17.57 15.55
CA VAL A 23 41.39 -16.51 16.49
C VAL A 23 40.28 -16.39 17.51
N VAL A 24 40.66 -16.32 18.79
CA VAL A 24 39.71 -16.20 19.93
C VAL A 24 39.98 -14.88 20.62
N LEU A 25 38.92 -14.16 20.97
CA LEU A 25 38.95 -12.89 21.71
C LEU A 25 38.13 -13.04 22.98
N GLY A 26 38.80 -13.01 24.14
CA GLY A 26 38.20 -13.06 25.47
C GLY A 26 38.42 -11.75 26.23
N PHE A 27 37.32 -11.09 26.61
CA PHE A 27 37.37 -9.84 27.37
C PHE A 27 36.11 -9.66 28.20
N PRO A 28 36.17 -8.90 29.33
CA PRO A 28 34.94 -8.52 30.06
C PRO A 28 33.98 -7.80 29.14
N TYR A 29 32.66 -7.99 29.37
CA TYR A 29 31.67 -7.34 28.50
C TYR A 29 31.84 -5.82 28.48
N ASP A 30 32.21 -5.32 27.32
CA ASP A 30 32.25 -3.89 26.99
C ASP A 30 31.51 -3.67 25.66
N PRO A 31 30.44 -2.82 25.64
CA PRO A 31 29.67 -2.58 24.43
C PRO A 31 30.48 -1.95 23.30
N HIS A 32 31.54 -1.17 23.62
CA HIS A 32 32.41 -0.53 22.64
C HIS A 32 33.31 -1.57 21.95
N ILE A 33 33.95 -2.45 22.73
CA ILE A 33 34.77 -3.56 22.18
C ILE A 33 33.88 -4.50 21.36
N VAL A 34 32.71 -4.86 21.86
CA VAL A 34 31.73 -5.74 21.16
C VAL A 34 31.30 -5.13 19.82
N ALA A 35 31.08 -3.82 19.75
CA ALA A 35 30.69 -3.15 18.50
C ALA A 35 31.79 -3.28 17.41
N VAL A 36 33.06 -3.22 17.77
CA VAL A 36 34.15 -3.36 16.83
C VAL A 36 34.42 -4.85 16.49
N VAL A 37 34.40 -5.74 17.47
CA VAL A 37 34.54 -7.20 17.26
C VAL A 37 33.42 -7.75 16.35
N ARG A 38 32.25 -7.17 16.40
CA ARG A 38 31.13 -7.50 15.48
C ARG A 38 31.44 -7.21 14.00
N GLN A 39 32.49 -6.49 13.68
CA GLN A 39 32.91 -6.25 12.30
C GLN A 39 33.83 -7.35 11.75
N ILE A 40 34.39 -8.24 12.60
CA ILE A 40 35.20 -9.36 12.17
C ILE A 40 34.35 -10.33 11.33
N PRO A 41 34.77 -10.68 10.10
CA PRO A 41 34.05 -11.62 9.26
C PRO A 41 33.92 -13.02 9.87
N HIS A 42 32.78 -13.66 9.64
CA HIS A 42 32.49 -15.04 10.08
C HIS A 42 32.67 -15.30 11.58
N ARG A 43 32.65 -14.25 12.39
CA ARG A 43 32.73 -14.36 13.85
C ARG A 43 31.54 -15.11 14.42
N ARG A 44 31.80 -15.80 15.54
CA ARG A 44 30.79 -16.45 16.38
C ARG A 44 31.05 -16.11 17.83
N PHE A 45 30.03 -16.11 18.65
CA PHE A 45 30.13 -15.98 20.10
C PHE A 45 29.84 -17.33 20.73
N ASP A 46 30.76 -17.81 21.56
CA ASP A 46 30.59 -19.01 22.35
C ASP A 46 29.97 -18.65 23.70
N TRP A 47 28.81 -19.18 23.99
CA TRP A 47 28.08 -18.89 25.21
C TRP A 47 28.62 -19.63 26.44
N ASP A 48 29.36 -20.74 26.24
CA ASP A 48 29.92 -21.55 27.31
C ASP A 48 31.24 -20.92 27.81
N THR A 49 32.12 -20.54 26.89
CA THR A 49 33.38 -19.88 27.20
C THR A 49 33.29 -18.37 27.32
N ARG A 50 32.18 -17.77 26.81
CA ARG A 50 31.93 -16.32 26.70
C ARG A 50 33.00 -15.59 25.88
N GLU A 51 33.55 -16.24 24.89
CA GLU A 51 34.58 -15.72 23.99
C GLU A 51 34.00 -15.54 22.58
N TRP A 52 34.60 -14.57 21.84
CA TRP A 52 34.36 -14.43 20.43
C TRP A 52 35.45 -15.22 19.68
N TRP A 53 35.09 -15.87 18.58
CA TRP A 53 36.04 -16.51 17.71
C TRP A 53 35.69 -16.30 16.24
N ALA A 54 36.74 -16.33 15.39
CA ALA A 54 36.62 -16.25 13.93
C ALA A 54 37.66 -17.14 13.25
N PRO A 55 37.42 -17.62 12.02
CA PRO A 55 38.44 -18.30 11.22
C PRO A 55 39.67 -17.41 11.01
N ILE A 56 40.86 -18.03 10.93
CA ILE A 56 42.06 -17.31 10.61
C ILE A 56 42.14 -17.09 9.10
N ASP A 57 41.98 -15.85 8.69
CA ASP A 57 42.23 -15.36 7.33
C ASP A 57 42.79 -13.93 7.37
N ASP A 58 43.22 -13.44 6.22
CA ASP A 58 43.83 -12.11 6.12
C ASP A 58 42.83 -10.98 6.49
N TRP A 59 41.56 -11.19 6.27
CA TRP A 59 40.49 -10.22 6.63
C TRP A 59 40.21 -10.20 8.14
N ALA A 60 40.18 -11.36 8.76
CA ALA A 60 40.08 -11.43 10.22
C ALA A 60 41.27 -10.74 10.89
N ALA A 61 42.47 -10.91 10.35
CA ALA A 61 43.69 -10.25 10.86
C ALA A 61 43.57 -8.72 10.83
N VAL A 62 43.10 -8.14 9.71
CA VAL A 62 42.91 -6.68 9.59
C VAL A 62 41.95 -6.16 10.65
N HIS A 63 40.81 -6.86 10.87
CA HIS A 63 39.84 -6.45 11.85
C HIS A 63 40.31 -6.65 13.30
N VAL A 64 41.05 -7.73 13.56
CA VAL A 64 41.68 -7.96 14.88
C VAL A 64 42.74 -6.88 15.15
N ALA A 65 43.55 -6.52 14.16
CA ALA A 65 44.53 -5.42 14.29
C ALA A 65 43.82 -4.08 14.58
N GLU A 66 42.65 -3.81 13.97
CA GLU A 66 41.86 -2.61 14.26
C GLU A 66 41.25 -2.64 15.67
N VAL A 67 40.82 -3.81 16.16
CA VAL A 67 40.38 -3.99 17.57
C VAL A 67 41.53 -3.64 18.51
N LEU A 68 42.73 -4.23 18.30
CA LEU A 68 43.91 -4.00 19.14
C LEU A 68 44.39 -2.54 19.10
N LYS A 69 44.28 -1.90 17.95
CA LYS A 69 44.62 -0.47 17.81
C LYS A 69 43.69 0.43 18.61
N ARG A 70 42.38 0.11 18.65
CA ARG A 70 41.39 0.88 19.39
C ARG A 70 41.36 0.57 20.87
N PHE A 71 41.75 -0.63 21.25
CA PHE A 71 41.75 -1.14 22.62
C PHE A 71 43.12 -1.73 22.97
N PRO A 72 44.11 -0.84 23.20
CA PRO A 72 45.52 -1.28 23.44
C PRO A 72 45.71 -2.01 24.77
N GLU A 73 44.71 -2.04 25.63
CA GLU A 73 44.67 -2.82 26.85
C GLU A 73 44.51 -4.34 26.60
N LEU A 74 44.06 -4.74 25.42
CA LEU A 74 43.93 -6.16 25.07
C LEU A 74 45.29 -6.76 24.76
N THR A 75 45.66 -7.78 25.48
CA THR A 75 46.96 -8.51 25.32
C THR A 75 46.83 -9.58 24.25
N THR A 76 47.92 -9.81 23.52
CA THR A 76 48.02 -10.82 22.45
C THR A 76 49.00 -11.93 22.79
N SER A 77 48.76 -13.14 22.28
CA SER A 77 49.80 -14.19 22.30
C SER A 77 50.85 -13.94 21.20
N ALA A 78 52.04 -14.45 21.42
CA ALA A 78 53.15 -14.37 20.44
C ALA A 78 52.74 -14.94 19.05
N GLN A 79 51.85 -15.93 19.02
CA GLN A 79 51.34 -16.50 17.77
C GLN A 79 50.44 -15.54 17.01
N VAL A 80 49.61 -14.78 17.74
CA VAL A 80 48.79 -13.71 17.17
C VAL A 80 49.66 -12.62 16.56
N ASP A 81 50.70 -12.18 17.27
CA ASP A 81 51.60 -11.14 16.78
C ASP A 81 52.33 -11.56 15.50
N ILE A 82 52.83 -12.82 15.44
CA ILE A 82 53.43 -13.38 14.22
C ILE A 82 52.42 -13.42 13.06
N TRP A 83 51.21 -13.85 13.35
CA TRP A 83 50.12 -13.89 12.34
C TRP A 83 49.78 -12.51 11.81
N LEU A 84 49.54 -11.54 12.70
CA LEU A 84 49.23 -10.17 12.32
C LEU A 84 50.35 -9.50 11.53
N LYS A 85 51.62 -9.72 11.93
CA LYS A 85 52.80 -9.22 11.19
C LYS A 85 52.86 -9.82 9.79
N GLY A 86 52.68 -11.14 9.66
CA GLY A 86 52.72 -11.83 8.37
C GLY A 86 51.59 -11.42 7.41
N VAL A 87 50.45 -10.98 7.95
CA VAL A 87 49.35 -10.44 7.14
C VAL A 87 49.58 -8.96 6.82
N GLY A 88 50.18 -8.18 7.73
CA GLY A 88 50.43 -6.75 7.50
C GLY A 88 51.40 -6.46 6.34
N GLU A 89 52.17 -7.45 5.91
CA GLU A 89 53.07 -7.38 4.73
C GLU A 89 52.30 -7.67 3.40
N ARG A 90 51.10 -8.24 3.47
CA ARG A 90 50.28 -8.61 2.31
C ARG A 90 49.18 -7.57 2.06
N TRP A 91 48.87 -7.34 0.79
CA TRP A 91 47.76 -6.50 0.45
C TRP A 91 46.41 -7.19 0.79
N VAL A 92 45.56 -6.49 1.51
CA VAL A 92 44.20 -6.88 1.84
C VAL A 92 43.25 -5.78 1.36
N GLY A 93 42.33 -6.11 0.50
CA GLY A 93 41.43 -5.13 -0.07
C GLY A 93 40.22 -5.73 -0.77
N ARG A 94 39.22 -4.89 -0.98
CA ARG A 94 38.07 -5.23 -1.83
C ARG A 94 38.33 -4.71 -3.23
N VAL A 95 37.92 -5.50 -4.21
CA VAL A 95 38.04 -5.17 -5.62
C VAL A 95 36.66 -5.19 -6.25
N ARG A 96 36.33 -4.12 -6.90
CA ARG A 96 35.14 -3.97 -7.73
C ARG A 96 35.58 -3.49 -9.11
N THR A 97 34.66 -3.49 -10.06
CA THR A 97 34.89 -2.89 -11.37
C THR A 97 34.06 -1.64 -11.54
N THR A 98 34.56 -0.70 -12.33
CA THR A 98 33.86 0.53 -12.68
C THR A 98 34.22 0.97 -14.09
N ARG A 99 33.45 1.90 -14.64
CA ARG A 99 33.82 2.64 -15.86
C ARG A 99 34.30 4.02 -15.48
N TYR A 100 35.47 4.37 -15.98
CA TYR A 100 36.02 5.71 -15.87
C TYR A 100 36.69 6.08 -17.21
N ASP A 101 36.44 7.30 -17.69
CA ASP A 101 36.93 7.79 -18.99
C ASP A 101 36.67 6.82 -20.16
N GLY A 102 35.46 6.24 -20.20
CA GLY A 102 35.04 5.31 -21.26
C GLY A 102 35.69 3.90 -21.19
N ARG A 103 36.51 3.62 -20.22
CA ARG A 103 37.24 2.33 -20.05
C ARG A 103 36.86 1.63 -18.78
N GLY A 104 37.08 0.32 -18.74
CA GLY A 104 36.95 -0.49 -17.51
C GLY A 104 38.14 -0.35 -16.57
N TRP A 105 37.85 -0.26 -15.29
CA TRP A 105 38.86 -0.11 -14.24
C TRP A 105 38.55 -1.01 -13.04
N TRP A 106 39.60 -1.50 -12.36
CA TRP A 106 39.51 -2.04 -11.03
C TRP A 106 39.38 -0.89 -10.02
N VAL A 107 38.43 -0.96 -9.12
CA VAL A 107 38.33 -0.07 -7.95
C VAL A 107 38.93 -0.84 -6.77
N LEU A 108 40.03 -0.34 -6.25
CA LEU A 108 40.76 -0.96 -5.15
C LEU A 108 40.46 -0.26 -3.83
N ASP A 109 39.75 -0.94 -2.95
CA ASP A 109 39.47 -0.47 -1.58
C ASP A 109 40.45 -1.17 -0.63
N THR A 110 41.64 -0.57 -0.45
CA THR A 110 42.71 -1.10 0.38
C THR A 110 42.38 -0.99 1.85
N ARG A 111 42.53 -2.09 2.58
CA ARG A 111 42.35 -2.17 4.03
C ARG A 111 43.67 -2.30 4.77
N ALA A 112 44.64 -3.00 4.21
CA ALA A 112 45.99 -3.17 4.77
C ALA A 112 47.01 -3.53 3.68
N GLY A 113 48.28 -3.36 3.98
CA GLY A 113 49.41 -3.73 3.12
C GLY A 113 49.58 -2.82 1.91
N THR A 114 50.50 -3.21 1.03
CA THR A 114 50.84 -2.46 -0.18
C THR A 114 50.20 -3.08 -1.40
N VAL A 115 49.54 -2.26 -2.21
CA VAL A 115 48.89 -2.69 -3.47
C VAL A 115 49.96 -3.30 -4.40
N PRO A 116 49.73 -4.47 -5.03
CA PRO A 116 50.63 -5.07 -5.99
C PRO A 116 51.05 -4.09 -7.09
N GLU A 117 52.34 -4.10 -7.45
CA GLU A 117 52.92 -3.18 -8.44
C GLU A 117 52.22 -3.24 -9.80
N ALA A 118 51.81 -4.45 -10.22
CA ALA A 118 51.06 -4.64 -11.45
C ALA A 118 49.71 -3.86 -11.49
N LEU A 119 49.09 -3.61 -10.34
CA LEU A 119 47.86 -2.83 -10.20
C LEU A 119 48.12 -1.32 -10.09
N LEU A 120 49.33 -0.92 -9.73
CA LEU A 120 49.73 0.49 -9.66
C LEU A 120 50.11 1.04 -11.04
N LYS A 121 50.52 0.18 -11.97
CA LYS A 121 50.91 0.57 -13.32
C LYS A 121 49.75 1.15 -14.10
N GLY A 122 49.79 2.45 -14.35
CA GLY A 122 48.71 3.17 -15.03
C GLY A 122 47.46 3.46 -14.18
N SER A 123 47.53 3.25 -12.86
CA SER A 123 46.44 3.57 -11.94
C SER A 123 46.26 5.09 -11.80
N VAL A 124 45.05 5.50 -11.47
CA VAL A 124 44.64 6.90 -11.21
C VAL A 124 43.86 6.96 -9.89
N GLU A 125 43.96 8.07 -9.20
CA GLU A 125 43.17 8.31 -8.01
C GLU A 125 41.99 9.25 -8.37
N VAL A 126 40.78 8.79 -8.09
CA VAL A 126 39.53 9.54 -8.37
C VAL A 126 38.64 9.47 -7.12
N ASP A 127 38.27 10.61 -6.60
CA ASP A 127 37.42 10.74 -5.40
C ASP A 127 37.94 9.91 -4.20
N GLY A 128 39.27 9.91 -4.00
CA GLY A 128 39.88 9.16 -2.91
C GLY A 128 39.90 7.63 -3.10
N LYS A 129 39.60 7.13 -4.30
CA LYS A 129 39.65 5.71 -4.67
C LYS A 129 40.74 5.48 -5.69
N LEU A 130 41.51 4.43 -5.50
CA LEU A 130 42.52 4.00 -6.47
C LEU A 130 41.85 3.15 -7.56
N LEU A 131 41.95 3.60 -8.81
CA LEU A 131 41.51 2.88 -9.98
C LEU A 131 42.71 2.33 -10.74
N ALA A 132 42.74 1.01 -10.96
CA ALA A 132 43.73 0.33 -11.77
C ALA A 132 43.09 -0.11 -13.11
N PRO A 133 43.80 0.00 -14.26
CA PRO A 133 43.23 -0.40 -15.54
C PRO A 133 43.00 -1.92 -15.60
N LEU A 134 41.93 -2.32 -16.33
CA LEU A 134 41.63 -3.74 -16.55
C LEU A 134 42.66 -4.33 -17.51
N THR A 135 43.74 -4.93 -16.96
CA THR A 135 44.82 -5.55 -17.72
C THR A 135 45.03 -7.00 -17.33
N GLN A 136 45.64 -7.80 -18.20
CA GLN A 136 45.97 -9.17 -17.90
C GLN A 136 46.96 -9.26 -16.71
N GLU A 137 47.98 -8.40 -16.66
CA GLU A 137 48.94 -8.34 -15.56
C GLU A 137 48.24 -8.06 -14.22
N GLY A 138 47.28 -7.11 -14.21
CA GLY A 138 46.47 -6.79 -13.04
C GLY A 138 45.56 -7.94 -12.63
N ALA A 139 44.97 -8.66 -13.57
CA ALA A 139 44.13 -9.81 -13.32
C ALA A 139 44.90 -10.96 -12.65
N ILE A 140 46.07 -11.28 -13.18
CA ILE A 140 47.00 -12.28 -12.58
C ILE A 140 47.34 -11.88 -11.15
N ALA A 141 47.76 -10.64 -10.94
CA ALA A 141 48.13 -10.14 -9.61
C ALA A 141 46.96 -10.22 -8.61
N LEU A 142 45.72 -9.98 -9.06
CA LEU A 142 44.50 -10.13 -8.24
C LEU A 142 44.17 -11.60 -7.95
N GLY A 143 44.38 -12.50 -8.91
CA GLY A 143 44.19 -13.95 -8.73
C GLY A 143 45.15 -14.54 -7.71
N GLU A 144 46.40 -14.03 -7.65
CA GLU A 144 47.42 -14.44 -6.71
C GLU A 144 47.30 -13.79 -5.31
N ALA A 145 46.60 -12.66 -5.21
CA ALA A 145 46.45 -11.89 -3.98
C ALA A 145 45.48 -12.55 -2.98
N ARG A 146 45.98 -13.33 -2.03
CA ARG A 146 45.20 -14.05 -1.01
C ARG A 146 44.27 -13.15 -0.19
N GLY A 147 44.63 -11.88 0.01
CA GLY A 147 43.84 -10.88 0.74
C GLY A 147 42.84 -10.14 -0.12
N ALA A 148 42.76 -10.38 -1.43
CA ALA A 148 41.79 -9.76 -2.32
C ALA A 148 40.39 -10.38 -2.15
N ARG A 149 39.40 -9.57 -1.93
CA ARG A 149 37.98 -9.95 -2.03
C ARG A 149 37.39 -9.33 -3.28
N LEU A 150 37.17 -10.15 -4.27
CA LEU A 150 36.56 -9.79 -5.54
C LEU A 150 35.04 -9.88 -5.43
N ASP A 151 34.30 -8.87 -5.90
CA ASP A 151 32.87 -9.06 -6.16
C ASP A 151 32.68 -9.97 -7.39
N GLY A 152 31.42 -10.41 -7.65
CA GLY A 152 31.16 -11.34 -8.74
C GLY A 152 31.57 -10.82 -10.12
N ALA A 153 31.51 -9.51 -10.33
CA ALA A 153 31.91 -8.85 -11.56
C ALA A 153 33.48 -8.84 -11.69
N ALA A 154 34.13 -8.42 -10.62
CA ALA A 154 35.59 -8.41 -10.58
C ALA A 154 36.19 -9.82 -10.78
N LEU A 155 35.58 -10.84 -10.14
CA LEU A 155 36.01 -12.24 -10.30
C LEU A 155 35.92 -12.70 -11.75
N ARG A 156 34.82 -12.41 -12.44
CA ARG A 156 34.68 -12.78 -13.85
C ARG A 156 35.66 -12.04 -14.74
N CYS A 157 35.90 -10.74 -14.47
CA CYS A 157 36.96 -10.00 -15.17
C CYS A 157 38.33 -10.62 -14.97
N VAL A 158 38.69 -10.98 -13.74
CA VAL A 158 39.96 -11.63 -13.43
C VAL A 158 40.08 -12.93 -14.23
N LEU A 159 39.08 -13.81 -14.16
CA LEU A 159 39.11 -15.10 -14.88
C LEU A 159 39.21 -14.94 -16.40
N ALA A 160 38.53 -13.94 -16.98
CA ALA A 160 38.57 -13.69 -18.42
C ALA A 160 39.94 -13.12 -18.85
N LEU A 161 40.46 -12.12 -18.14
CA LEU A 161 41.70 -11.42 -18.50
C LEU A 161 42.93 -12.23 -18.16
N GLU A 162 42.92 -13.05 -17.10
CA GLU A 162 44.03 -13.94 -16.72
C GLU A 162 44.40 -14.90 -17.86
N HIS A 163 43.41 -15.36 -18.62
CA HIS A 163 43.60 -16.24 -19.77
C HIS A 163 43.77 -15.49 -21.11
N GLY A 164 43.94 -14.17 -21.09
CA GLY A 164 44.14 -13.37 -22.30
C GLY A 164 42.87 -13.05 -23.08
N GLY A 165 41.68 -13.25 -22.47
CA GLY A 165 40.38 -12.87 -23.03
C GLY A 165 40.05 -11.40 -22.87
N GLU A 166 38.87 -11.02 -23.33
CA GLU A 166 38.29 -9.70 -23.09
C GLU A 166 37.42 -9.71 -21.81
N ALA A 167 37.21 -8.53 -21.23
CA ALA A 167 36.30 -8.38 -20.10
C ALA A 167 34.86 -8.81 -20.49
N PRO A 168 34.24 -9.73 -19.74
CA PRO A 168 32.94 -10.27 -20.15
C PRO A 168 31.85 -9.18 -20.22
N PRO A 169 30.88 -9.28 -21.15
CA PRO A 169 29.76 -8.33 -21.26
C PRO A 169 28.84 -8.36 -20.03
N ALA A 170 28.00 -7.34 -19.88
CA ALA A 170 26.94 -7.34 -18.89
C ALA A 170 26.06 -8.58 -19.08
N ARG A 171 25.66 -9.22 -17.99
CA ARG A 171 24.93 -10.48 -18.01
C ARG A 171 23.80 -10.48 -17.00
N LEU A 172 22.65 -10.98 -17.40
CA LEU A 172 21.54 -11.30 -16.50
C LEU A 172 21.67 -12.77 -16.07
N ALA A 173 21.76 -13.00 -14.78
CA ALA A 173 21.83 -14.30 -14.15
C ALA A 173 20.63 -14.57 -13.25
N LEU A 174 20.28 -15.85 -13.04
CA LEU A 174 19.32 -16.25 -12.04
C LEU A 174 20.04 -16.48 -10.71
N ASN A 175 19.64 -15.74 -9.68
CA ASN A 175 20.12 -15.93 -8.32
C ASN A 175 19.06 -16.63 -7.47
N VAL A 176 19.44 -17.74 -6.85
CA VAL A 176 18.58 -18.51 -5.93
C VAL A 176 19.10 -18.29 -4.51
N SER A 177 18.30 -17.63 -3.68
CA SER A 177 18.63 -17.33 -2.29
C SER A 177 17.58 -17.89 -1.33
N VAL A 178 17.86 -17.80 -0.02
CA VAL A 178 16.88 -18.16 1.03
C VAL A 178 15.62 -17.30 0.98
N GLU A 179 15.71 -16.11 0.40
CA GLU A 179 14.60 -15.17 0.24
C GLU A 179 13.77 -15.43 -1.02
N GLY A 180 14.24 -16.28 -1.90
CA GLY A 180 13.61 -16.67 -3.15
C GLY A 180 14.52 -16.48 -4.37
N GLU A 181 13.94 -16.66 -5.55
CA GLU A 181 14.60 -16.48 -6.83
C GLU A 181 14.46 -15.04 -7.33
N ALA A 182 15.51 -14.51 -7.92
CA ALA A 182 15.54 -13.18 -8.52
C ALA A 182 16.52 -13.12 -9.68
N PHE A 183 16.25 -12.24 -10.65
CA PHE A 183 17.27 -11.88 -11.64
C PHE A 183 18.33 -11.01 -10.99
N LEU A 184 19.58 -11.32 -11.26
CA LEU A 184 20.74 -10.54 -10.84
C LEU A 184 21.44 -9.97 -12.06
N LEU A 185 21.59 -8.65 -12.11
CA LEU A 185 22.44 -8.05 -13.13
C LEU A 185 23.90 -8.12 -12.70
N GLU A 186 24.65 -8.84 -13.45
CA GLU A 186 26.10 -8.91 -13.35
C GLU A 186 26.70 -7.95 -14.39
N THR A 187 26.92 -6.70 -13.97
CA THR A 187 27.64 -5.71 -14.77
C THR A 187 29.10 -5.71 -14.39
N LEU A 188 29.97 -5.59 -15.37
CA LEU A 188 31.39 -5.59 -15.15
C LEU A 188 31.92 -4.24 -14.77
N TRP A 189 31.70 -3.29 -15.63
CA TRP A 189 32.45 -2.05 -15.59
C TRP A 189 31.65 -0.87 -16.19
N ASP A 190 30.46 -1.11 -16.71
CA ASP A 190 29.63 -0.06 -17.25
C ASP A 190 28.55 0.39 -16.24
N PRO A 191 28.77 1.49 -15.52
CA PRO A 191 27.78 1.99 -14.58
C PRO A 191 26.47 2.41 -15.28
N SER A 192 26.50 2.75 -16.56
CA SER A 192 25.28 3.15 -17.28
C SER A 192 24.29 2.02 -17.41
N VAL A 193 24.75 0.79 -17.56
CA VAL A 193 23.89 -0.41 -17.57
C VAL A 193 23.37 -0.70 -16.16
N GLY A 194 24.21 -0.54 -15.13
CA GLY A 194 23.79 -0.65 -13.72
C GLY A 194 22.71 0.37 -13.37
N ASP A 195 22.94 1.63 -13.66
CA ASP A 195 22.01 2.73 -13.40
C ASP A 195 20.68 2.57 -14.17
N ALA A 196 20.73 2.03 -15.40
CA ALA A 196 19.54 1.73 -16.18
C ALA A 196 18.73 0.57 -15.57
N PHE A 197 19.41 -0.46 -15.06
CA PHE A 197 18.77 -1.57 -14.36
C PHE A 197 18.14 -1.15 -13.02
N GLU A 198 18.83 -0.29 -12.27
CA GLU A 198 18.31 0.30 -11.01
C GLU A 198 17.00 1.06 -11.20
N ARG A 199 16.80 1.63 -12.41
CA ARG A 199 15.54 2.34 -12.76
C ARG A 199 14.41 1.42 -13.17
N LEU A 200 14.65 0.12 -13.35
CA LEU A 200 13.57 -0.82 -13.63
C LEU A 200 12.63 -0.91 -12.43
N PRO A 201 11.33 -0.90 -12.68
CA PRO A 201 10.36 -0.96 -11.60
C PRO A 201 10.48 -2.31 -10.86
N GLY A 202 10.55 -2.25 -9.53
CA GLY A 202 10.66 -3.44 -8.67
C GLY A 202 12.09 -3.90 -8.34
N THR A 203 13.13 -3.17 -8.78
CA THR A 203 14.49 -3.42 -8.32
C THR A 203 14.62 -3.22 -6.81
N SER A 204 15.40 -4.08 -6.14
CA SER A 204 15.66 -3.98 -4.70
C SER A 204 16.61 -2.82 -4.37
N ASP A 205 16.56 -2.35 -3.10
CA ASP A 205 17.53 -1.40 -2.56
C ASP A 205 18.97 -1.92 -2.78
N GLY A 206 19.77 -1.12 -3.51
CA GLY A 206 21.09 -1.52 -4.00
C GLY A 206 21.13 -1.94 -5.47
N GLY A 207 19.98 -1.91 -6.17
CA GLY A 207 19.86 -1.77 -7.62
C GLY A 207 20.35 -2.89 -8.52
N ARG A 208 20.63 -4.10 -8.01
CA ARG A 208 21.15 -5.19 -8.85
C ARG A 208 20.30 -6.43 -8.92
N SER A 209 19.21 -6.49 -8.15
CA SER A 209 18.31 -7.63 -8.07
C SER A 209 16.91 -7.25 -8.46
N LEU A 210 16.28 -8.03 -9.35
CA LEU A 210 14.92 -7.86 -9.80
C LEU A 210 14.14 -9.16 -9.52
N PRO A 211 13.05 -9.12 -8.75
CA PRO A 211 12.29 -10.33 -8.43
C PRO A 211 11.66 -10.96 -9.68
N LEU A 212 11.49 -12.27 -9.67
CA LEU A 212 10.73 -13.00 -10.70
C LEU A 212 9.26 -12.61 -10.61
N ASP A 213 8.85 -11.71 -11.50
CA ASP A 213 7.48 -11.19 -11.56
C ASP A 213 7.09 -10.95 -13.02
N PRO A 214 5.99 -11.55 -13.50
CA PRO A 214 5.55 -11.36 -14.89
C PRO A 214 5.23 -9.89 -15.23
N TRP A 215 4.96 -9.03 -14.24
CA TRP A 215 4.74 -7.61 -14.46
C TRP A 215 5.97 -6.87 -14.98
N VAL A 216 7.19 -7.29 -14.59
CA VAL A 216 8.43 -6.60 -15.00
C VAL A 216 8.93 -7.02 -16.38
N VAL A 217 8.39 -8.09 -16.97
CA VAL A 217 8.88 -8.72 -18.21
C VAL A 217 9.04 -7.68 -19.33
N HIS A 218 8.03 -6.86 -19.57
CA HIS A 218 8.07 -5.85 -20.64
C HIS A 218 9.20 -4.83 -20.43
N HIS A 219 9.41 -4.39 -19.20
CA HIS A 219 10.49 -3.45 -18.86
C HIS A 219 11.86 -4.12 -18.98
N LEU A 220 11.96 -5.38 -18.54
CA LEU A 220 13.19 -6.16 -18.62
C LEU A 220 13.59 -6.47 -20.07
N ASP A 221 12.65 -6.87 -20.93
CA ASP A 221 12.90 -7.11 -22.36
C ASP A 221 13.38 -5.83 -23.06
N GLY A 222 12.77 -4.70 -22.78
CA GLY A 222 13.22 -3.40 -23.28
C GLY A 222 14.65 -3.08 -22.84
N PHE A 223 14.96 -3.30 -21.57
CA PHE A 223 16.30 -3.11 -21.02
C PHE A 223 17.34 -4.04 -21.67
N LEU A 224 17.06 -5.34 -21.76
CA LEU A 224 17.96 -6.32 -22.38
C LEU A 224 18.29 -5.95 -23.84
N THR A 225 17.28 -5.52 -24.58
CA THR A 225 17.43 -5.11 -25.98
C THR A 225 18.23 -3.82 -26.10
N ALA A 226 17.92 -2.80 -25.29
CA ALA A 226 18.57 -1.49 -25.36
C ALA A 226 20.04 -1.52 -24.99
N HIS A 227 20.44 -2.41 -24.07
CA HIS A 227 21.80 -2.45 -23.53
C HIS A 227 22.62 -3.67 -23.98
N GLY A 228 22.06 -4.55 -24.81
CA GLY A 228 22.76 -5.73 -25.32
C GLY A 228 23.26 -6.68 -24.21
N VAL A 229 22.45 -6.82 -23.14
CA VAL A 229 22.79 -7.66 -21.98
C VAL A 229 22.63 -9.13 -22.34
N ALA A 230 23.67 -9.93 -22.12
CA ALA A 230 23.61 -11.37 -22.28
C ALA A 230 22.75 -12.01 -21.19
N VAL A 231 21.99 -13.06 -21.51
CA VAL A 231 21.16 -13.78 -20.54
C VAL A 231 21.70 -15.22 -20.41
N ASP A 232 21.96 -15.65 -19.17
CA ASP A 232 22.41 -17.05 -18.97
C ASP A 232 21.24 -18.04 -19.14
N ALA A 233 21.56 -19.31 -19.33
CA ALA A 233 20.55 -20.31 -19.62
C ALA A 233 19.48 -20.48 -18.53
N PRO A 234 19.81 -20.48 -17.21
CA PRO A 234 18.80 -20.49 -16.16
C PRO A 234 17.91 -19.24 -16.16
N ALA A 235 18.50 -18.05 -16.34
CA ALA A 235 17.74 -16.80 -16.41
C ALA A 235 16.87 -16.74 -17.67
N ALA A 236 17.33 -17.26 -18.81
CA ALA A 236 16.57 -17.33 -20.04
C ALA A 236 15.34 -18.24 -19.90
N HIS A 237 15.48 -19.39 -19.24
CA HIS A 237 14.36 -20.28 -18.94
C HIS A 237 13.32 -19.61 -18.03
N ALA A 238 13.76 -19.03 -16.93
CA ALA A 238 12.88 -18.31 -16.02
C ALA A 238 12.18 -17.10 -16.70
N LEU A 239 12.88 -16.40 -17.58
CA LEU A 239 12.32 -15.27 -18.33
C LEU A 239 11.24 -15.74 -19.32
N GLU A 240 11.41 -16.90 -19.95
CA GLU A 240 10.41 -17.44 -20.88
C GLU A 240 9.14 -17.87 -20.13
N GLU A 241 9.27 -18.53 -18.98
CA GLU A 241 8.13 -18.87 -18.13
C GLU A 241 7.35 -17.60 -17.71
N LEU A 242 8.07 -16.53 -17.33
CA LEU A 242 7.45 -15.26 -16.99
C LEU A 242 6.77 -14.58 -18.19
N ARG A 243 7.29 -14.74 -19.41
CA ARG A 243 6.66 -14.24 -20.64
C ARG A 243 5.33 -14.95 -20.92
N GLU A 244 5.29 -16.26 -20.74
CA GLU A 244 4.07 -17.04 -20.85
C GLU A 244 3.02 -16.58 -19.83
N GLU A 245 3.42 -16.45 -18.54
CA GLU A 245 2.53 -15.91 -17.51
C GLU A 245 2.04 -14.49 -17.82
N ALA A 246 2.90 -13.61 -18.33
CA ALA A 246 2.53 -12.24 -18.70
C ALA A 246 1.54 -12.23 -19.88
N ALA A 247 1.70 -13.13 -20.85
CA ALA A 247 0.79 -13.27 -21.98
C ALA A 247 -0.60 -13.77 -21.54
N GLU A 248 -0.66 -14.76 -20.65
CA GLU A 248 -1.90 -15.23 -20.03
C GLU A 248 -2.58 -14.11 -19.22
N ALA A 249 -1.80 -13.40 -18.43
CA ALA A 249 -2.29 -12.27 -17.64
C ALA A 249 -2.90 -11.17 -18.51
N ALA A 250 -2.33 -10.90 -19.69
CA ALA A 250 -2.86 -9.90 -20.62
C ALA A 250 -4.30 -10.19 -21.06
N ALA A 251 -4.67 -11.44 -21.26
CA ALA A 251 -6.05 -11.85 -21.58
C ALA A 251 -7.01 -11.58 -20.41
N SER A 252 -6.59 -11.91 -19.17
CA SER A 252 -7.37 -11.65 -17.97
C SER A 252 -7.54 -10.16 -17.71
N ILE A 253 -6.48 -9.37 -17.90
CA ILE A 253 -6.53 -7.90 -17.76
C ILE A 253 -7.46 -7.28 -18.80
N ARG A 254 -7.47 -7.77 -20.05
CA ARG A 254 -8.45 -7.31 -21.06
C ARG A 254 -9.88 -7.55 -20.61
N ARG A 255 -10.20 -8.76 -20.09
CA ARG A 255 -11.53 -9.04 -19.51
C ARG A 255 -11.87 -8.13 -18.34
N SER A 256 -10.91 -7.89 -17.46
CA SER A 256 -11.05 -6.97 -16.32
C SER A 256 -11.33 -5.51 -16.73
N ARG A 257 -10.86 -5.11 -17.90
CA ARG A 257 -11.03 -3.75 -18.47
C ARG A 257 -12.21 -3.64 -19.43
N ALA A 258 -12.92 -4.72 -19.70
CA ALA A 258 -14.03 -4.70 -20.65
C ALA A 258 -15.12 -3.71 -20.20
N THR A 259 -15.49 -2.79 -21.09
CA THR A 259 -16.52 -1.76 -20.88
C THR A 259 -17.87 -2.16 -21.46
N GLU A 260 -17.93 -3.28 -22.18
CA GLU A 260 -19.17 -3.80 -22.77
C GLU A 260 -19.11 -5.33 -22.87
N ALA A 261 -20.27 -5.94 -22.82
CA ALA A 261 -20.47 -7.35 -23.16
C ALA A 261 -21.92 -7.58 -23.59
N GLU A 262 -22.10 -8.63 -24.39
CA GLU A 262 -23.43 -9.07 -24.81
C GLU A 262 -24.24 -9.59 -23.60
N PRO A 263 -25.54 -9.31 -23.54
CA PRO A 263 -26.43 -9.87 -22.53
C PRO A 263 -26.37 -11.40 -22.45
N LEU A 264 -26.61 -11.94 -21.27
CA LEU A 264 -26.83 -13.36 -21.07
C LEU A 264 -28.30 -13.67 -21.33
N THR A 265 -28.59 -14.23 -22.50
CA THR A 265 -29.98 -14.47 -22.98
C THR A 265 -30.80 -15.31 -22.01
N GLU A 266 -30.13 -16.20 -21.24
CA GLU A 266 -30.78 -17.12 -20.32
C GLU A 266 -31.42 -16.43 -19.11
N ILE A 267 -31.00 -15.21 -18.80
CA ILE A 267 -31.52 -14.47 -17.62
C ILE A 267 -32.12 -13.11 -17.94
N VAL A 268 -32.00 -12.60 -19.16
CA VAL A 268 -32.51 -11.26 -19.53
C VAL A 268 -33.98 -11.10 -19.14
N ASP A 269 -34.83 -12.07 -19.46
CA ASP A 269 -36.26 -12.04 -19.18
C ASP A 269 -36.61 -12.28 -17.69
N ARG A 270 -35.65 -12.71 -16.89
CA ARG A 270 -35.82 -12.93 -15.44
C ARG A 270 -35.49 -11.70 -14.61
N LEU A 271 -34.75 -10.77 -15.22
CA LEU A 271 -34.37 -9.54 -14.51
C LEU A 271 -35.49 -8.49 -14.57
N GLY A 272 -35.77 -7.83 -13.46
CA GLY A 272 -36.79 -6.77 -13.34
C GLY A 272 -36.34 -5.44 -13.96
N GLY A 273 -35.42 -5.45 -14.91
CA GLY A 273 -34.92 -4.26 -15.61
C GLY A 273 -33.81 -4.59 -16.61
N VAL A 274 -33.29 -3.59 -17.30
CA VAL A 274 -32.26 -3.73 -18.34
C VAL A 274 -30.90 -3.33 -17.78
N LEU A 275 -29.90 -4.20 -17.89
CA LEU A 275 -28.52 -3.89 -17.56
C LEU A 275 -27.84 -3.15 -18.71
N GLN A 276 -26.97 -2.21 -18.36
CA GLN A 276 -26.09 -1.52 -19.30
C GLN A 276 -25.01 -2.50 -19.82
N PRO A 277 -24.43 -2.26 -21.02
CA PRO A 277 -23.40 -3.15 -21.59
C PRO A 277 -22.20 -3.38 -20.66
N PHE A 278 -21.73 -2.36 -19.94
CA PHE A 278 -20.63 -2.50 -18.99
C PHE A 278 -21.04 -3.32 -17.75
N GLN A 279 -22.31 -3.28 -17.35
CA GLN A 279 -22.80 -4.12 -16.25
C GLN A 279 -22.79 -5.59 -16.66
N TRP A 280 -23.13 -5.91 -17.90
CA TRP A 280 -22.98 -7.27 -18.44
C TRP A 280 -21.53 -7.73 -18.47
N ALA A 281 -20.58 -6.84 -18.83
CA ALA A 281 -19.15 -7.13 -18.73
C ALA A 281 -18.73 -7.50 -17.29
N GLY A 282 -19.27 -6.79 -16.28
CA GLY A 282 -19.03 -7.10 -14.88
C GLY A 282 -19.63 -8.43 -14.45
N VAL A 283 -20.86 -8.74 -14.88
CA VAL A 283 -21.51 -10.04 -14.63
C VAL A 283 -20.66 -11.19 -15.20
N ARG A 284 -20.26 -11.09 -16.47
CA ARG A 284 -19.41 -12.11 -17.12
C ARG A 284 -18.08 -12.27 -16.40
N TYR A 285 -17.43 -11.17 -16.01
CA TYR A 285 -16.19 -11.23 -15.24
C TYR A 285 -16.37 -11.96 -13.90
N VAL A 286 -17.44 -11.70 -13.16
CA VAL A 286 -17.73 -12.36 -11.88
C VAL A 286 -17.96 -13.86 -12.08
N LEU A 287 -18.68 -14.25 -13.14
CA LEU A 287 -18.93 -15.66 -13.48
C LEU A 287 -17.64 -16.40 -13.84
N ASP A 288 -16.77 -15.79 -14.63
CA ASP A 288 -15.48 -16.36 -15.03
C ASP A 288 -14.52 -16.47 -13.83
N ALA A 289 -14.36 -15.40 -13.08
CA ALA A 289 -13.43 -15.35 -11.95
C ALA A 289 -13.92 -16.11 -10.72
N ARG A 290 -15.24 -16.21 -10.50
CA ARG A 290 -15.95 -16.80 -9.36
C ARG A 290 -15.60 -16.21 -7.99
N ARG A 291 -14.38 -15.70 -7.84
CA ARG A 291 -13.82 -15.07 -6.63
C ARG A 291 -13.22 -13.73 -7.05
N ALA A 292 -13.97 -12.64 -6.83
CA ALA A 292 -13.62 -11.36 -7.42
C ALA A 292 -13.94 -10.17 -6.52
N PHE A 293 -13.19 -9.09 -6.73
CA PHE A 293 -13.59 -7.74 -6.39
C PHE A 293 -14.36 -7.13 -7.57
N LEU A 294 -15.60 -6.75 -7.33
CA LEU A 294 -16.35 -5.89 -8.22
C LEU A 294 -16.23 -4.46 -7.66
N SER A 295 -15.26 -3.73 -8.18
CA SER A 295 -14.78 -2.45 -7.65
C SER A 295 -15.10 -1.26 -8.56
N ASP A 296 -16.12 -1.38 -9.39
CA ASP A 296 -16.62 -0.28 -10.20
C ASP A 296 -16.85 0.98 -9.36
N GLU A 297 -16.65 2.14 -9.96
CA GLU A 297 -16.89 3.42 -9.32
C GLU A 297 -18.30 3.48 -8.70
N GLN A 298 -18.47 4.28 -7.65
CA GLN A 298 -19.75 4.44 -6.98
C GLN A 298 -20.84 4.88 -7.98
N GLY A 299 -22.04 4.30 -7.86
CA GLY A 299 -23.17 4.64 -8.74
C GLY A 299 -23.26 3.83 -10.06
N LEU A 300 -22.28 2.97 -10.39
CA LEU A 300 -22.29 2.10 -11.58
C LEU A 300 -23.11 0.80 -11.42
N GLY A 301 -23.83 0.63 -10.32
CA GLY A 301 -24.76 -0.50 -10.14
C GLY A 301 -24.07 -1.82 -9.77
N LYS A 302 -23.07 -1.81 -8.89
CA LYS A 302 -22.44 -3.03 -8.37
C LYS A 302 -23.44 -4.04 -7.78
N THR A 303 -24.47 -3.54 -7.09
CA THR A 303 -25.54 -4.37 -6.50
C THR A 303 -26.27 -5.18 -7.56
N VAL A 304 -26.71 -4.55 -8.65
CA VAL A 304 -27.44 -5.24 -9.71
C VAL A 304 -26.54 -6.21 -10.49
N GLN A 305 -25.27 -5.89 -10.69
CA GLN A 305 -24.30 -6.80 -11.30
C GLN A 305 -24.12 -8.07 -10.45
N ALA A 306 -24.04 -7.93 -9.12
CA ALA A 306 -23.95 -9.07 -8.20
C ALA A 306 -25.23 -9.92 -8.21
N LEU A 307 -26.41 -9.29 -8.22
CA LEU A 307 -27.70 -9.98 -8.33
C LEU A 307 -27.82 -10.74 -9.66
N ALA A 308 -27.46 -10.12 -10.77
CA ALA A 308 -27.48 -10.77 -12.08
C ALA A 308 -26.48 -11.92 -12.20
N ALA A 309 -25.29 -11.79 -11.58
CA ALA A 309 -24.32 -12.88 -11.52
C ALA A 309 -24.83 -14.07 -10.70
N MET A 310 -25.48 -13.82 -9.56
CA MET A 310 -26.10 -14.89 -8.76
C MET A 310 -27.22 -15.59 -9.55
N GLU A 311 -28.03 -14.84 -10.31
CA GLU A 311 -29.12 -15.38 -11.11
C GLU A 311 -28.58 -16.22 -12.28
N ALA A 312 -27.55 -15.76 -12.97
CA ALA A 312 -26.95 -16.46 -14.09
C ALA A 312 -26.30 -17.79 -13.69
N ASP A 313 -25.73 -17.86 -12.49
CA ASP A 313 -25.07 -19.06 -11.96
C ASP A 313 -26.01 -19.98 -11.15
N ASP A 314 -27.29 -19.61 -11.00
CA ASP A 314 -28.24 -20.24 -10.05
C ASP A 314 -27.59 -20.47 -8.68
N ALA A 315 -26.89 -19.46 -8.19
CA ALA A 315 -26.02 -19.52 -7.02
C ALA A 315 -26.80 -19.38 -5.70
N TYR A 316 -27.81 -20.21 -5.51
CA TYR A 316 -28.67 -20.21 -4.32
C TYR A 316 -28.51 -21.50 -3.49
N PRO A 317 -28.63 -21.44 -2.16
CA PRO A 317 -28.84 -20.23 -1.34
C PRO A 317 -27.66 -19.26 -1.41
N ALA A 318 -27.95 -17.96 -1.34
CA ALA A 318 -26.97 -16.87 -1.35
C ALA A 318 -27.01 -16.07 -0.04
N ILE A 319 -25.86 -15.61 0.42
CA ILE A 319 -25.75 -14.75 1.61
C ILE A 319 -25.15 -13.41 1.18
N VAL A 320 -25.85 -12.32 1.49
CA VAL A 320 -25.38 -10.95 1.27
C VAL A 320 -25.03 -10.34 2.62
N ILE A 321 -23.75 -9.98 2.79
CA ILE A 321 -23.22 -9.32 3.99
C ILE A 321 -23.00 -7.86 3.64
N CYS A 322 -23.67 -6.95 4.34
CA CYS A 322 -23.60 -5.52 4.07
C CYS A 322 -23.60 -4.70 5.37
N PRO A 323 -23.27 -3.41 5.36
CA PRO A 323 -23.55 -2.51 6.48
C PRO A 323 -25.02 -2.53 6.88
N ALA A 324 -25.31 -2.37 8.17
CA ALA A 324 -26.68 -2.43 8.70
C ALA A 324 -27.67 -1.51 7.97
N SER A 325 -27.20 -0.35 7.57
CA SER A 325 -27.92 0.66 6.83
C SER A 325 -28.28 0.29 5.38
N LEU A 326 -27.55 -0.66 4.78
CA LEU A 326 -27.79 -1.10 3.40
C LEU A 326 -28.73 -2.29 3.29
N LYS A 327 -29.12 -2.93 4.41
CA LYS A 327 -30.00 -4.12 4.37
C LYS A 327 -31.29 -3.90 3.61
N LEU A 328 -31.98 -2.79 3.88
CA LEU A 328 -33.24 -2.47 3.20
C LEU A 328 -33.02 -2.10 1.73
N ASN A 329 -31.93 -1.42 1.41
CA ASN A 329 -31.57 -1.15 0.02
C ASN A 329 -31.37 -2.47 -0.74
N TRP A 330 -30.62 -3.42 -0.17
CA TRP A 330 -30.44 -4.75 -0.76
C TRP A 330 -31.77 -5.50 -0.92
N LEU A 331 -32.66 -5.41 0.08
CA LEU A 331 -34.00 -6.01 -0.01
C LEU A 331 -34.81 -5.44 -1.17
N ARG A 332 -34.81 -4.10 -1.32
CA ARG A 332 -35.51 -3.41 -2.40
C ARG A 332 -34.95 -3.72 -3.77
N GLU A 333 -33.62 -3.65 -3.91
CA GLU A 333 -32.94 -3.99 -5.15
C GLU A 333 -33.18 -5.46 -5.53
N THR A 334 -33.11 -6.39 -4.57
CA THR A 334 -33.42 -7.80 -4.82
C THR A 334 -34.85 -7.99 -5.30
N ARG A 335 -35.83 -7.38 -4.65
CA ARG A 335 -37.25 -7.47 -5.07
C ARG A 335 -37.52 -6.83 -6.43
N LYS A 336 -36.79 -5.77 -6.75
CA LYS A 336 -36.89 -5.09 -8.05
C LYS A 336 -36.28 -5.94 -9.17
N TRP A 337 -35.06 -6.44 -8.97
CA TRP A 337 -34.29 -7.09 -10.01
C TRP A 337 -34.52 -8.59 -10.12
N LEU A 338 -34.90 -9.25 -9.02
CA LEU A 338 -35.18 -10.68 -8.93
C LEU A 338 -36.52 -10.91 -8.23
N PRO A 339 -37.65 -10.43 -8.80
CA PRO A 339 -38.96 -10.46 -8.16
C PRO A 339 -39.47 -11.87 -7.86
N HIS A 340 -38.97 -12.87 -8.56
CA HIS A 340 -39.31 -14.29 -8.40
C HIS A 340 -38.51 -14.99 -7.32
N ARG A 341 -37.45 -14.37 -6.74
CA ARG A 341 -36.60 -14.97 -5.71
C ARG A 341 -37.06 -14.56 -4.30
N SER A 342 -37.06 -15.52 -3.41
CA SER A 342 -37.36 -15.27 -1.99
C SER A 342 -36.17 -14.64 -1.28
N VAL A 343 -36.41 -13.56 -0.55
CA VAL A 343 -35.38 -12.79 0.14
C VAL A 343 -35.78 -12.51 1.59
N ALA A 344 -34.83 -12.62 2.51
CA ALA A 344 -35.05 -12.33 3.91
C ALA A 344 -33.90 -11.55 4.55
N ILE A 345 -34.22 -10.67 5.49
CA ILE A 345 -33.26 -9.96 6.33
C ILE A 345 -33.10 -10.69 7.66
N VAL A 346 -31.85 -10.88 8.09
CA VAL A 346 -31.52 -11.40 9.43
C VAL A 346 -31.33 -10.22 10.39
N GLU A 347 -32.07 -10.24 11.47
CA GLU A 347 -31.94 -9.29 12.59
C GLU A 347 -31.32 -9.94 13.81
N GLY A 348 -30.69 -9.14 14.68
CA GLY A 348 -29.89 -9.63 15.80
C GLY A 348 -30.59 -10.52 16.83
N GLY A 349 -31.92 -10.52 16.86
CA GLY A 349 -32.75 -11.33 17.77
C GLY A 349 -33.60 -12.41 17.09
N VAL A 350 -33.62 -12.45 15.76
CA VAL A 350 -34.51 -13.32 14.96
C VAL A 350 -33.74 -14.50 14.39
N ALA A 351 -34.41 -15.67 14.31
CA ALA A 351 -33.82 -16.85 13.69
C ALA A 351 -33.58 -16.63 12.18
N VAL A 352 -32.49 -17.18 11.66
CA VAL A 352 -32.19 -17.15 10.22
C VAL A 352 -33.27 -17.94 9.46
N PRO A 353 -33.97 -17.32 8.48
CA PRO A 353 -34.97 -18.02 7.69
C PRO A 353 -34.32 -19.14 6.86
N LYS A 354 -34.79 -20.36 7.01
CA LYS A 354 -34.23 -21.54 6.32
C LYS A 354 -34.68 -21.68 4.87
N THR A 355 -35.74 -21.00 4.48
CA THR A 355 -36.42 -21.13 3.17
C THR A 355 -36.11 -20.00 2.21
N ALA A 356 -35.41 -18.96 2.66
CA ALA A 356 -35.05 -17.85 1.77
C ALA A 356 -33.87 -18.23 0.86
N GLU A 357 -34.02 -17.94 -0.45
CA GLU A 357 -32.96 -18.14 -1.43
C GLU A 357 -31.84 -17.09 -1.26
N ILE A 358 -32.20 -15.87 -0.83
CA ILE A 358 -31.24 -14.80 -0.55
C ILE A 358 -31.39 -14.34 0.89
N THR A 359 -30.33 -14.44 1.66
CA THR A 359 -30.27 -14.03 3.06
C THR A 359 -29.39 -12.79 3.21
N ILE A 360 -29.98 -11.67 3.66
CA ILE A 360 -29.28 -10.40 3.87
C ILE A 360 -28.95 -10.25 5.36
N ILE A 361 -27.69 -9.98 5.68
CA ILE A 361 -27.21 -9.86 7.07
C ILE A 361 -26.18 -8.74 7.19
N ASN A 362 -26.13 -8.07 8.34
CA ASN A 362 -25.10 -7.07 8.59
C ASN A 362 -23.89 -7.64 9.34
N TYR A 363 -22.74 -7.00 9.15
CA TYR A 363 -21.43 -7.42 9.67
C TYR A 363 -21.41 -7.77 11.16
N GLU A 364 -22.11 -6.97 11.98
CA GLU A 364 -22.07 -7.07 13.45
C GLU A 364 -22.71 -8.35 13.97
N VAL A 365 -23.62 -8.93 13.22
CA VAL A 365 -24.40 -10.12 13.67
C VAL A 365 -23.99 -11.42 12.97
N VAL A 366 -23.11 -11.37 11.96
CA VAL A 366 -22.61 -12.58 11.25
C VAL A 366 -22.06 -13.60 12.23
N GLY A 367 -21.24 -13.17 13.18
CA GLY A 367 -20.63 -14.06 14.17
C GLY A 367 -21.64 -14.79 15.07
N LYS A 368 -22.74 -14.10 15.41
CA LYS A 368 -23.84 -14.68 16.23
C LYS A 368 -24.60 -15.79 15.48
N HIS A 369 -24.75 -15.64 14.17
CA HIS A 369 -25.54 -16.56 13.35
C HIS A 369 -24.67 -17.51 12.50
N TYR A 370 -23.35 -17.54 12.74
CA TYR A 370 -22.39 -18.26 11.91
C TYR A 370 -22.78 -19.72 11.65
N GLU A 371 -23.08 -20.50 12.72
CA GLU A 371 -23.40 -21.92 12.57
C GLU A 371 -24.64 -22.18 11.72
N THR A 372 -25.66 -21.34 11.89
CA THR A 372 -26.90 -21.45 11.11
C THR A 372 -26.68 -21.10 9.67
N LEU A 373 -25.92 -20.01 9.39
CA LEU A 373 -25.58 -19.58 8.04
C LEU A 373 -24.68 -20.59 7.32
N ALA A 374 -23.71 -21.16 8.01
CA ALA A 374 -22.82 -22.19 7.44
C ALA A 374 -23.58 -23.47 7.04
N ARG A 375 -24.62 -23.84 7.80
CA ARG A 375 -25.49 -25.00 7.46
C ARG A 375 -26.33 -24.79 6.20
N LEU A 376 -26.55 -23.55 5.76
CA LEU A 376 -27.23 -23.26 4.49
C LEU A 376 -26.41 -23.76 3.28
N ARG A 377 -25.12 -24.00 3.43
CA ARG A 377 -24.20 -24.37 2.34
C ARG A 377 -24.34 -23.45 1.15
N ALA A 378 -24.26 -22.13 1.42
CA ALA A 378 -24.47 -21.12 0.42
C ALA A 378 -23.60 -21.35 -0.82
N LYS A 379 -24.19 -21.16 -2.01
CA LYS A 379 -23.46 -21.18 -3.28
C LYS A 379 -22.87 -19.80 -3.63
N ALA A 380 -23.38 -18.73 -3.01
CA ALA A 380 -22.81 -17.38 -3.15
C ALA A 380 -22.68 -16.69 -1.79
N VAL A 381 -21.57 -16.00 -1.59
CA VAL A 381 -21.39 -14.98 -0.54
C VAL A 381 -20.95 -13.68 -1.19
N ILE A 382 -21.80 -12.66 -1.03
CA ILE A 382 -21.54 -11.28 -1.49
C ILE A 382 -21.20 -10.44 -0.26
N VAL A 383 -20.07 -9.75 -0.30
CA VAL A 383 -19.59 -8.91 0.80
C VAL A 383 -19.57 -7.46 0.34
N ASP A 384 -20.62 -6.72 0.65
CA ASP A 384 -20.78 -5.33 0.21
C ASP A 384 -20.07 -4.36 1.14
N GLU A 385 -19.45 -3.33 0.56
CA GLU A 385 -18.52 -2.41 1.25
C GLU A 385 -17.42 -3.19 2.01
N SER A 386 -16.76 -4.10 1.30
CA SER A 386 -15.79 -5.06 1.86
C SER A 386 -14.65 -4.43 2.66
N HIS A 387 -14.39 -3.12 2.47
CA HIS A 387 -13.44 -2.36 3.27
C HIS A 387 -13.77 -2.33 4.78
N TYR A 388 -15.01 -2.66 5.19
CA TYR A 388 -15.36 -2.92 6.59
C TYR A 388 -14.59 -4.10 7.20
N CYS A 389 -14.03 -4.96 6.36
CA CYS A 389 -13.21 -6.13 6.74
C CYS A 389 -11.69 -5.89 6.62
N LYS A 390 -11.22 -4.65 6.48
CA LYS A 390 -9.78 -4.33 6.35
C LYS A 390 -8.93 -4.77 7.54
N ASN A 391 -9.46 -4.75 8.76
CA ASN A 391 -8.74 -5.15 9.95
C ASN A 391 -8.92 -6.67 10.22
N PRO A 392 -7.87 -7.51 10.05
CA PRO A 392 -7.96 -8.96 10.22
C PRO A 392 -8.24 -9.40 11.65
N ARG A 393 -7.96 -8.55 12.65
CA ARG A 393 -8.17 -8.86 14.08
C ARG A 393 -9.60 -8.54 14.54
N ALA A 394 -10.38 -7.81 13.76
CA ALA A 394 -11.75 -7.46 14.13
C ALA A 394 -12.64 -8.72 14.14
N LYS A 395 -13.47 -8.89 15.16
CA LYS A 395 -14.40 -10.02 15.29
C LYS A 395 -15.30 -10.20 14.07
N ARG A 396 -15.82 -9.07 13.51
CA ARG A 396 -16.62 -9.09 12.29
C ARG A 396 -15.86 -9.66 11.09
N THR A 397 -14.60 -9.27 10.89
CA THR A 397 -13.76 -9.76 9.80
C THR A 397 -13.50 -11.26 9.90
N GLN A 398 -13.22 -11.76 11.13
CA GLN A 398 -13.01 -13.17 11.36
C GLN A 398 -14.29 -13.99 11.12
N ALA A 399 -15.45 -13.46 11.50
CA ALA A 399 -16.74 -14.11 11.26
C ALA A 399 -17.06 -14.17 9.76
N VAL A 400 -16.89 -13.06 9.04
CA VAL A 400 -17.09 -12.99 7.58
C VAL A 400 -16.15 -13.95 6.86
N ARG A 401 -14.88 -14.00 7.24
CA ARG A 401 -13.92 -14.93 6.66
C ARG A 401 -14.36 -16.37 6.82
N LYS A 402 -14.68 -16.80 8.05
CA LYS A 402 -15.14 -18.18 8.32
C LYS A 402 -16.38 -18.53 7.50
N LEU A 403 -17.32 -17.60 7.37
CA LEU A 403 -18.53 -17.81 6.59
C LEU A 403 -18.22 -17.93 5.10
N SER A 404 -17.36 -17.07 4.58
CA SER A 404 -16.91 -17.13 3.18
C SER A 404 -16.18 -18.44 2.86
N GLU A 405 -15.37 -18.95 3.80
CA GLU A 405 -14.69 -20.26 3.67
C GLU A 405 -15.68 -21.44 3.63
N SER A 406 -16.88 -21.30 4.20
CA SER A 406 -17.93 -22.32 4.19
C SER A 406 -18.77 -22.40 2.90
N VAL A 407 -18.54 -21.51 1.94
CA VAL A 407 -19.21 -21.52 0.64
C VAL A 407 -18.95 -22.83 -0.09
N ALA A 408 -19.95 -23.35 -0.76
CA ALA A 408 -19.86 -24.60 -1.55
C ALA A 408 -18.69 -24.53 -2.55
N LYS A 409 -18.06 -25.68 -2.81
CA LYS A 409 -16.93 -25.77 -3.77
C LYS A 409 -17.37 -25.22 -5.11
N GLY A 410 -16.59 -24.31 -5.67
CA GLY A 410 -16.91 -23.64 -6.94
C GLY A 410 -17.94 -22.51 -6.81
N GLY A 411 -18.46 -22.20 -5.63
CA GLY A 411 -19.42 -21.11 -5.42
C GLY A 411 -18.81 -19.71 -5.55
N LEU A 412 -19.68 -18.71 -5.66
CA LEU A 412 -19.28 -17.32 -5.85
C LEU A 412 -18.86 -16.66 -4.52
N ARG A 413 -17.73 -15.97 -4.52
CA ARG A 413 -17.28 -15.11 -3.41
C ARG A 413 -16.93 -13.75 -3.98
N VAL A 414 -17.81 -12.78 -3.80
CA VAL A 414 -17.68 -11.47 -4.44
C VAL A 414 -17.62 -10.38 -3.39
N ALA A 415 -16.57 -9.58 -3.44
CA ALA A 415 -16.43 -8.37 -2.64
C ALA A 415 -16.82 -7.15 -3.47
N LEU A 416 -17.78 -6.38 -2.99
CA LEU A 416 -18.21 -5.14 -3.62
C LEU A 416 -17.62 -3.97 -2.85
N THR A 417 -16.92 -3.08 -3.52
CA THR A 417 -16.43 -1.83 -2.92
C THR A 417 -15.97 -0.86 -3.99
N GLY A 418 -16.34 0.40 -3.89
CA GLY A 418 -15.80 1.45 -4.75
C GLY A 418 -14.36 1.85 -4.36
N THR A 419 -13.96 1.53 -3.13
CA THR A 419 -12.67 1.92 -2.54
C THR A 419 -12.09 0.74 -1.75
N PRO A 420 -11.46 -0.24 -2.41
CA PRO A 420 -10.93 -1.44 -1.75
C PRO A 420 -9.77 -1.13 -0.79
N VAL A 421 -9.01 -0.07 -1.08
CA VAL A 421 -7.92 0.46 -0.26
C VAL A 421 -8.31 1.85 0.22
N LEU A 422 -8.18 2.09 1.52
CA LEU A 422 -8.46 3.40 2.13
C LEU A 422 -7.17 4.12 2.56
N ASN A 423 -6.18 3.36 3.04
CA ASN A 423 -4.95 3.92 3.58
C ASN A 423 -3.68 3.18 3.14
N HIS A 424 -3.66 1.84 3.15
CA HIS A 424 -2.47 1.04 2.87
C HIS A 424 -2.81 -0.22 2.09
N ALA A 425 -1.91 -0.68 1.23
CA ALA A 425 -2.09 -1.90 0.43
C ALA A 425 -2.40 -3.16 1.29
N GLU A 426 -1.86 -3.22 2.52
CA GLU A 426 -2.12 -4.32 3.46
C GLU A 426 -3.59 -4.47 3.86
N GLU A 427 -4.42 -3.44 3.70
CA GLU A 427 -5.87 -3.53 3.92
C GLU A 427 -6.54 -4.55 2.99
N LEU A 428 -5.91 -4.85 1.85
CA LEU A 428 -6.37 -5.87 0.90
C LEU A 428 -6.13 -7.30 1.39
N ILE A 429 -5.10 -7.56 2.20
CA ILE A 429 -4.75 -8.92 2.67
C ILE A 429 -5.97 -9.62 3.27
N SER A 430 -6.69 -8.91 4.11
CA SER A 430 -7.89 -9.45 4.77
C SER A 430 -9.03 -9.70 3.79
N GLN A 431 -9.24 -8.79 2.85
CA GLN A 431 -10.29 -8.88 1.84
C GLN A 431 -9.97 -9.97 0.81
N LEU A 432 -8.72 -10.08 0.34
CA LEU A 432 -8.25 -11.17 -0.53
C LEU A 432 -8.44 -12.55 0.13
N ARG A 433 -8.20 -12.63 1.44
CA ARG A 433 -8.45 -13.87 2.20
C ARG A 433 -9.92 -14.22 2.25
N ILE A 434 -10.81 -13.24 2.41
CA ILE A 434 -12.27 -13.45 2.41
C ILE A 434 -12.74 -14.00 1.06
N ILE A 435 -12.31 -13.45 -0.06
CA ILE A 435 -12.67 -13.99 -1.38
C ILE A 435 -11.87 -15.26 -1.75
N GLY A 436 -10.82 -15.61 -0.97
CA GLY A 436 -10.02 -16.81 -1.18
C GLY A 436 -9.02 -16.69 -2.33
N ARG A 437 -8.43 -15.50 -2.52
CA ARG A 437 -7.43 -15.20 -3.56
C ARG A 437 -6.07 -14.80 -3.00
N LEU A 438 -5.89 -14.77 -1.66
CA LEU A 438 -4.62 -14.36 -1.06
C LEU A 438 -3.44 -15.26 -1.49
N ASP A 439 -3.69 -16.56 -1.67
CA ASP A 439 -2.63 -17.52 -2.00
C ASP A 439 -1.96 -17.22 -3.36
N GLU A 440 -2.65 -16.56 -4.28
CA GLU A 440 -2.09 -16.10 -5.56
C GLU A 440 -1.06 -14.97 -5.38
N PHE A 441 -1.09 -14.30 -4.24
CA PHE A 441 -0.13 -13.27 -3.82
C PHE A 441 0.87 -13.80 -2.78
N GLY A 442 0.81 -15.10 -2.45
CA GLY A 442 1.59 -15.74 -1.41
C GLY A 442 1.03 -15.51 0.00
N SER A 443 1.89 -15.57 1.02
CA SER A 443 1.48 -15.27 2.39
C SER A 443 1.24 -13.78 2.61
N GLY A 444 0.48 -13.41 3.65
CA GLY A 444 0.30 -11.99 4.01
C GLY A 444 1.63 -11.26 4.27
N ALA A 445 2.64 -11.95 4.82
CA ALA A 445 3.97 -11.38 5.01
C ALA A 445 4.71 -11.18 3.67
N ARG A 446 4.52 -12.07 2.71
CA ARG A 446 5.05 -11.92 1.34
C ARG A 446 4.36 -10.76 0.63
N PHE A 447 3.04 -10.66 0.72
CA PHE A 447 2.26 -9.55 0.19
C PHE A 447 2.79 -8.20 0.69
N SER A 448 2.91 -8.03 2.03
CA SER A 448 3.41 -6.78 2.61
C SER A 448 4.81 -6.42 2.11
N ARG A 449 5.72 -7.39 1.99
CA ARG A 449 7.08 -7.14 1.45
C ARG A 449 7.08 -6.79 -0.04
N GLN A 450 6.22 -7.44 -0.81
CA GLN A 450 6.14 -7.28 -2.27
C GLN A 450 5.53 -5.95 -2.69
N PHE A 451 4.59 -5.42 -1.91
CA PHE A 451 3.79 -4.24 -2.25
C PHE A 451 4.01 -3.09 -1.24
N GLN A 452 5.27 -2.89 -0.80
CA GLN A 452 5.74 -1.73 -0.06
C GLN A 452 6.74 -0.94 -0.90
N GLY A 453 6.73 0.40 -0.79
CA GLY A 453 7.67 1.29 -1.48
C GLY A 453 7.09 1.99 -2.71
N VAL A 454 7.95 2.74 -3.40
CA VAL A 454 7.59 3.53 -4.58
C VAL A 454 7.33 2.61 -5.79
N LEU A 455 6.36 2.95 -6.64
CA LEU A 455 5.95 2.19 -7.83
C LEU A 455 5.28 0.83 -7.57
N THR A 456 4.98 0.52 -6.33
CA THR A 456 4.31 -0.75 -5.99
C THR A 456 2.82 -0.74 -6.31
N GLU A 457 2.20 0.43 -6.43
CA GLU A 457 0.79 0.60 -6.73
C GLU A 457 0.44 0.06 -8.13
N GLU A 458 1.20 0.41 -9.16
CA GLU A 458 0.99 -0.09 -10.52
C GLU A 458 1.14 -1.61 -10.58
N ARG A 459 2.17 -2.14 -9.93
CA ARG A 459 2.42 -3.57 -9.82
C ARG A 459 1.27 -4.28 -9.11
N LEU A 460 0.83 -3.76 -7.96
CA LEU A 460 -0.31 -4.30 -7.22
C LEU A 460 -1.58 -4.28 -8.05
N HIS A 461 -1.86 -3.17 -8.71
CA HIS A 461 -3.02 -3.02 -9.57
C HIS A 461 -3.00 -4.02 -10.74
N TRP A 462 -1.84 -4.23 -11.36
CA TRP A 462 -1.66 -5.20 -12.43
C TRP A 462 -1.97 -6.63 -11.93
N HIS A 463 -1.41 -7.01 -10.77
CA HIS A 463 -1.65 -8.32 -10.16
C HIS A 463 -3.11 -8.53 -9.74
N LEU A 464 -3.76 -7.52 -9.22
CA LEU A 464 -5.18 -7.57 -8.89
C LEU A 464 -6.03 -7.79 -10.15
N ARG A 465 -5.76 -7.04 -11.23
CA ARG A 465 -6.53 -7.15 -12.48
C ARG A 465 -6.33 -8.48 -13.19
N ARG A 466 -5.14 -9.05 -13.14
CA ARG A 466 -4.91 -10.38 -13.72
C ARG A 466 -5.66 -11.48 -12.98
N SER A 467 -5.90 -11.30 -11.69
CA SER A 467 -6.41 -12.36 -10.81
C SER A 467 -7.90 -12.25 -10.51
N CYS A 468 -8.32 -11.11 -9.97
CA CYS A 468 -9.62 -11.07 -9.29
C CYS A 468 -10.27 -9.69 -9.21
N PHE A 469 -9.83 -8.71 -9.96
CA PHE A 469 -10.26 -7.33 -9.80
C PHE A 469 -10.85 -6.74 -11.08
N VAL A 470 -12.07 -6.24 -11.01
CA VAL A 470 -12.70 -5.47 -12.07
C VAL A 470 -13.05 -4.08 -11.53
N ARG A 471 -12.65 -3.06 -12.26
CA ARG A 471 -12.95 -1.66 -11.95
C ARG A 471 -13.09 -0.87 -13.24
N ARG A 472 -14.17 -0.12 -13.33
CA ARG A 472 -14.48 0.83 -14.40
C ARG A 472 -14.82 2.17 -13.78
N LEU A 473 -14.43 3.23 -14.46
CA LEU A 473 -14.74 4.61 -14.08
C LEU A 473 -15.99 5.08 -14.82
N LYS A 474 -16.73 6.02 -14.22
CA LYS A 474 -17.88 6.66 -14.86
C LYS A 474 -17.51 7.32 -16.18
N SER A 475 -16.33 7.95 -16.23
CA SER A 475 -15.80 8.56 -17.45
C SER A 475 -15.57 7.58 -18.60
N GLU A 476 -15.33 6.31 -18.29
CA GLU A 476 -15.09 5.26 -19.30
C GLU A 476 -16.39 4.66 -19.85
N VAL A 477 -17.41 4.51 -18.99
CA VAL A 477 -18.61 3.72 -19.31
C VAL A 477 -19.90 4.53 -19.37
N LEU A 478 -19.88 5.78 -18.93
CA LEU A 478 -21.01 6.70 -18.95
C LEU A 478 -20.55 8.09 -19.46
N PRO A 479 -20.05 8.20 -20.71
CA PRO A 479 -19.58 9.48 -21.26
C PRO A 479 -20.68 10.53 -21.32
N GLN A 480 -21.95 10.13 -21.30
CA GLN A 480 -23.11 11.01 -21.27
C GLN A 480 -23.41 11.58 -19.87
N LEU A 481 -22.78 11.04 -18.79
CA LEU A 481 -23.00 11.57 -17.45
C LEU A 481 -22.34 12.97 -17.36
N PRO A 482 -23.12 14.01 -16.94
CA PRO A 482 -22.58 15.36 -16.85
C PRO A 482 -21.36 15.46 -15.92
N ALA A 483 -20.51 16.45 -16.15
CA ALA A 483 -19.29 16.65 -15.38
C ALA A 483 -19.58 16.91 -13.88
N LYS A 484 -18.67 16.44 -13.01
CA LYS A 484 -18.65 16.76 -11.58
C LYS A 484 -17.53 17.79 -11.31
N ARG A 485 -17.88 18.88 -10.65
CA ARG A 485 -16.95 19.96 -10.27
C ARG A 485 -16.89 20.11 -8.76
N ARG A 486 -15.73 20.46 -8.25
CA ARG A 486 -15.51 20.81 -6.84
C ARG A 486 -15.11 22.27 -6.76
N VAL A 487 -15.82 23.01 -5.91
CA VAL A 487 -15.60 24.44 -5.74
C VAL A 487 -15.38 24.72 -4.26
N VAL A 488 -14.27 25.37 -3.93
CA VAL A 488 -14.00 25.85 -2.58
C VAL A 488 -14.64 27.21 -2.42
N VAL A 489 -15.42 27.38 -1.36
CA VAL A 489 -16.01 28.64 -0.95
C VAL A 489 -15.36 29.07 0.36
N PRO A 490 -14.44 30.03 0.33
CA PRO A 490 -13.84 30.55 1.56
C PRO A 490 -14.88 31.33 2.36
N VAL A 491 -15.03 31.01 3.63
CA VAL A 491 -15.95 31.68 4.54
C VAL A 491 -15.23 32.23 5.76
N SER A 492 -15.73 33.35 6.31
CA SER A 492 -15.17 33.99 7.49
C SER A 492 -15.58 33.28 8.78
N LEU A 493 -14.79 33.46 9.84
CA LEU A 493 -15.10 33.01 11.20
C LEU A 493 -15.64 34.16 12.06
N ASP A 494 -16.77 33.91 12.73
CA ASP A 494 -17.29 34.86 13.75
C ASP A 494 -16.52 34.76 15.09
N ASN A 495 -15.88 33.62 15.33
CA ASN A 495 -15.12 33.33 16.56
C ASN A 495 -13.59 33.29 16.33
N GLU A 496 -13.07 34.05 15.40
CA GLU A 496 -11.65 33.99 14.97
C GLU A 496 -10.68 34.08 16.16
N ARG A 497 -10.92 35.01 17.12
CA ARG A 497 -10.07 35.16 18.30
C ARG A 497 -10.02 33.88 19.14
N GLU A 498 -11.16 33.25 19.38
CA GLU A 498 -11.27 32.00 20.13
C GLU A 498 -10.57 30.88 19.42
N TYR A 499 -10.79 30.78 18.07
CA TYR A 499 -10.15 29.79 17.22
C TYR A 499 -8.62 29.92 17.27
N ARG A 500 -8.05 31.14 17.14
CA ARG A 500 -6.59 31.37 17.18
C ARG A 500 -5.95 31.01 18.50
N VAL A 501 -6.66 31.22 19.62
CA VAL A 501 -6.20 30.76 20.93
C VAL A 501 -6.15 29.23 20.98
N ALA A 502 -7.25 28.58 20.63
CA ALA A 502 -7.34 27.13 20.65
C ALA A 502 -6.33 26.46 19.67
N GLU A 503 -6.13 27.03 18.48
CA GLU A 503 -5.13 26.58 17.52
C GLU A 503 -3.71 26.63 18.08
N ARG A 504 -3.36 27.74 18.75
CA ARG A 504 -2.05 27.92 19.41
C ARG A 504 -1.82 26.89 20.51
N ASP A 505 -2.83 26.64 21.34
CA ASP A 505 -2.75 25.66 22.42
C ASP A 505 -2.57 24.25 21.87
N VAL A 506 -3.30 23.89 20.80
CA VAL A 506 -3.16 22.59 20.10
C VAL A 506 -1.78 22.47 19.46
N VAL A 507 -1.27 23.52 18.81
CA VAL A 507 0.07 23.53 18.19
C VAL A 507 1.16 23.36 19.23
N GLU A 508 1.08 24.09 20.37
CA GLU A 508 2.04 24.00 21.48
C GLU A 508 2.03 22.57 22.08
N TRP A 509 0.85 22.04 22.32
CA TRP A 509 0.69 20.65 22.77
C TRP A 509 1.25 19.64 21.78
N LEU A 510 0.97 19.77 20.46
CA LEU A 510 1.51 18.89 19.44
C LEU A 510 3.04 18.94 19.36
N ARG A 511 3.65 20.13 19.54
CA ARG A 511 5.12 20.30 19.56
C ARG A 511 5.76 19.62 20.76
N SER A 512 5.06 19.49 21.87
CA SER A 512 5.54 18.78 23.06
C SER A 512 5.49 17.24 22.91
N GLN A 513 4.83 16.71 21.89
CA GLN A 513 4.68 15.27 21.65
C GLN A 513 5.73 14.73 20.68
N PRO A 514 6.17 13.45 20.79
CA PRO A 514 7.08 12.85 19.81
C PRO A 514 6.44 12.84 18.42
N LEU A 515 7.22 13.13 17.39
CA LEU A 515 6.69 13.14 16.01
C LEU A 515 6.30 11.74 15.57
N GLU A 516 7.23 10.78 15.72
CA GLU A 516 7.02 9.39 15.38
C GLU A 516 6.58 8.56 16.59
N LEU A 517 5.64 7.67 16.36
CA LEU A 517 5.09 6.78 17.38
C LEU A 517 5.53 5.32 17.21
N SER A 518 6.38 5.05 16.21
CA SER A 518 6.89 3.73 15.87
C SER A 518 7.71 3.09 17.00
N ASP A 519 8.50 3.92 17.69
CA ASP A 519 9.42 3.48 18.75
C ASP A 519 8.77 3.37 20.15
N LEU A 520 7.47 3.71 20.22
CA LEU A 520 6.73 3.66 21.47
C LEU A 520 6.00 2.33 21.68
N ASN A 521 5.81 1.97 22.95
CA ASN A 521 4.94 0.83 23.28
C ASN A 521 3.58 1.01 22.61
N ALA A 522 3.06 -0.08 21.99
CA ALA A 522 1.84 -0.06 21.18
C ALA A 522 0.62 0.55 21.88
N LYS A 523 0.50 0.38 23.20
CA LYS A 523 -0.59 0.96 24.00
C LYS A 523 -0.43 2.48 24.16
N ILE A 524 0.78 2.94 24.40
CA ILE A 524 1.09 4.38 24.51
C ILE A 524 0.88 5.05 23.16
N ALA A 525 1.38 4.44 22.07
CA ALA A 525 1.19 4.95 20.72
C ALA A 525 -0.30 5.04 20.33
N ALA A 526 -1.12 4.05 20.71
CA ALA A 526 -2.56 4.07 20.48
C ALA A 526 -3.26 5.20 21.26
N THR A 527 -2.89 5.42 22.52
CA THR A 527 -3.43 6.50 23.36
C THR A 527 -3.09 7.86 22.76
N LEU A 528 -1.83 8.10 22.40
CA LEU A 528 -1.40 9.37 21.79
C LEU A 528 -2.09 9.65 20.46
N ARG A 529 -2.31 8.62 19.62
CA ARG A 529 -3.10 8.79 18.38
C ARG A 529 -4.53 9.20 18.65
N ALA A 530 -5.17 8.60 19.66
CA ALA A 530 -6.54 8.97 20.05
C ALA A 530 -6.62 10.40 20.60
N GLU A 531 -5.66 10.82 21.42
CA GLU A 531 -5.58 12.19 21.93
C GLU A 531 -5.36 13.21 20.82
N ARG A 532 -4.44 12.94 19.88
CA ARG A 532 -4.22 13.81 18.71
C ARG A 532 -5.49 13.99 17.89
N LEU A 533 -6.22 12.90 17.60
CA LEU A 533 -7.49 12.97 16.89
C LEU A 533 -8.56 13.74 17.66
N ALA A 534 -8.60 13.62 18.98
CA ALA A 534 -9.55 14.37 19.82
C ALA A 534 -9.26 15.87 19.78
N GLN A 535 -8.00 16.29 19.90
CA GLN A 535 -7.59 17.70 19.83
C GLN A 535 -7.88 18.32 18.47
N LEU A 536 -7.49 17.63 17.38
CA LEU A 536 -7.78 18.07 16.02
C LEU A 536 -9.30 18.14 15.75
N GLY A 537 -10.07 17.18 16.28
CA GLY A 537 -11.53 17.15 16.16
C GLY A 537 -12.19 18.29 16.94
N ALA A 538 -11.63 18.70 18.08
CA ALA A 538 -12.10 19.86 18.82
C ALA A 538 -11.86 21.17 18.05
N LEU A 539 -10.67 21.33 17.46
CA LEU A 539 -10.32 22.48 16.63
C LEU A 539 -11.20 22.57 15.38
N GLN A 540 -11.46 21.44 14.72
CA GLN A 540 -12.36 21.34 13.58
C GLN A 540 -13.80 21.74 13.94
N ARG A 541 -14.28 21.31 15.12
CA ARG A 541 -15.61 21.69 15.61
C ARG A 541 -15.71 23.19 15.89
N LEU A 542 -14.64 23.78 16.41
CA LEU A 542 -14.58 25.21 16.69
C LEU A 542 -14.60 26.03 15.38
N ALA A 543 -13.88 25.60 14.35
CA ALA A 543 -13.96 26.18 13.01
C ALA A 543 -15.38 26.05 12.41
N ALA A 544 -16.02 24.88 12.56
CA ALA A 544 -17.37 24.67 12.07
C ALA A 544 -18.41 25.58 12.72
N ARG A 545 -18.29 25.83 14.03
CA ARG A 545 -19.13 26.80 14.75
C ARG A 545 -18.90 28.23 14.27
N GLY A 546 -17.64 28.61 14.14
CA GLY A 546 -17.27 29.98 13.76
C GLY A 546 -17.72 30.35 12.34
N LYS A 547 -17.75 29.42 11.40
CA LYS A 547 -18.18 29.68 10.04
C LYS A 547 -19.71 29.51 9.82
N LEU A 548 -20.44 29.09 10.86
CA LEU A 548 -21.87 28.72 10.72
C LEU A 548 -22.72 29.85 10.20
N HIS A 549 -22.58 31.07 10.71
CA HIS A 549 -23.34 32.23 10.25
C HIS A 549 -23.12 32.52 8.76
N ALA A 550 -21.86 32.55 8.33
CA ALA A 550 -21.52 32.77 6.91
C ALA A 550 -22.03 31.62 6.02
N ALA A 551 -21.96 30.37 6.51
CA ALA A 551 -22.48 29.21 5.80
C ALA A 551 -24.01 29.24 5.67
N LEU A 552 -24.74 29.66 6.70
CA LEU A 552 -26.20 29.80 6.64
C LEU A 552 -26.62 30.93 5.68
N ALA A 553 -25.87 32.04 5.64
CA ALA A 553 -26.08 33.10 4.68
C ALA A 553 -25.87 32.59 3.24
N TRP A 554 -24.78 31.85 2.99
CA TRP A 554 -24.51 31.27 1.69
C TRP A 554 -25.63 30.29 1.24
N ILE A 555 -26.12 29.40 2.14
CA ILE A 555 -27.23 28.51 1.86
C ILE A 555 -28.48 29.31 1.49
N HIS A 556 -28.78 30.37 2.22
CA HIS A 556 -29.93 31.24 1.96
C HIS A 556 -29.88 31.86 0.55
N ASP A 557 -28.70 32.42 0.22
CA ASP A 557 -28.48 33.06 -1.09
C ASP A 557 -28.51 32.00 -2.22
N PHE A 558 -27.98 30.79 -1.96
CA PHE A 558 -28.05 29.70 -2.93
C PHE A 558 -29.50 29.28 -3.22
N LEU A 559 -30.31 29.11 -2.19
CA LEU A 559 -31.72 28.69 -2.33
C LEU A 559 -32.57 29.73 -3.07
N ALA A 560 -32.16 30.99 -3.11
CA ALA A 560 -32.79 32.04 -3.90
C ALA A 560 -32.65 31.77 -5.43
N SER A 561 -31.72 30.91 -5.88
CA SER A 561 -31.66 30.46 -7.26
C SER A 561 -32.81 29.53 -7.68
N GLY A 562 -33.54 28.96 -6.72
CA GLY A 562 -34.55 27.97 -6.96
C GLY A 562 -34.05 26.55 -7.21
N GLU A 563 -32.73 26.31 -7.13
CA GLU A 563 -32.15 24.99 -7.33
C GLU A 563 -32.15 24.15 -6.04
N PRO A 564 -32.40 22.84 -6.13
CA PRO A 564 -32.27 21.93 -4.98
C PRO A 564 -30.84 21.82 -4.49
N LEU A 565 -30.66 21.82 -3.17
CA LEU A 565 -29.38 21.71 -2.48
C LEU A 565 -29.38 20.56 -1.49
N VAL A 566 -28.33 19.74 -1.55
CA VAL A 566 -28.00 18.73 -0.54
C VAL A 566 -26.88 19.27 0.36
N VAL A 567 -27.13 19.43 1.65
CA VAL A 567 -26.14 19.92 2.62
C VAL A 567 -25.63 18.78 3.48
N PHE A 568 -24.32 18.61 3.54
CA PHE A 568 -23.65 17.62 4.38
C PHE A 568 -23.01 18.29 5.60
N ALA A 569 -23.35 17.79 6.80
CA ALA A 569 -22.74 18.22 8.05
C ALA A 569 -22.45 17.00 8.95
N ARG A 570 -21.36 17.09 9.70
CA ARG A 570 -20.88 16.00 10.56
C ARG A 570 -21.42 16.10 11.98
N HIS A 571 -21.30 17.29 12.60
CA HIS A 571 -21.68 17.49 13.98
C HIS A 571 -23.15 17.84 14.12
N ARG A 572 -23.79 17.25 15.14
CA ARG A 572 -25.23 17.42 15.42
C ARG A 572 -25.62 18.87 15.59
N GLU A 573 -24.83 19.67 16.30
CA GLU A 573 -25.07 21.09 16.54
C GLU A 573 -25.16 21.90 15.23
N ILE A 574 -24.31 21.57 14.23
CA ILE A 574 -24.35 22.23 12.92
C ILE A 574 -25.60 21.81 12.15
N GLN A 575 -25.95 20.51 12.19
CA GLN A 575 -27.16 19.99 11.56
C GLN A 575 -28.41 20.67 12.11
N GLU A 576 -28.51 20.79 13.46
CA GLU A 576 -29.64 21.40 14.14
C GLU A 576 -29.76 22.90 13.85
N ALA A 577 -28.62 23.63 13.81
CA ALA A 577 -28.60 25.03 13.45
C ALA A 577 -29.08 25.31 12.00
N VAL A 578 -28.76 24.42 11.06
CA VAL A 578 -29.28 24.53 9.69
C VAL A 578 -30.80 24.33 9.69
N LEU A 579 -31.33 23.32 10.41
CA LEU A 579 -32.79 23.08 10.48
C LEU A 579 -33.52 24.19 11.21
N GLU A 580 -32.93 24.79 12.26
CA GLU A 580 -33.50 25.93 12.94
C GLU A 580 -33.65 27.14 12.00
N ARG A 581 -32.67 27.37 11.13
CA ARG A 581 -32.70 28.48 10.16
C ARG A 581 -33.61 28.18 8.96
N PHE A 582 -33.75 26.90 8.57
CA PHE A 582 -34.56 26.44 7.44
C PHE A 582 -35.53 25.34 7.89
N PRO A 583 -36.66 25.71 8.53
CA PRO A 583 -37.60 24.73 9.12
C PRO A 583 -38.26 23.76 8.12
N ASP A 584 -38.38 24.19 6.86
CA ASP A 584 -38.98 23.38 5.77
C ASP A 584 -37.93 22.40 5.15
N ALA A 585 -36.71 22.38 5.63
CA ALA A 585 -35.70 21.48 5.14
C ALA A 585 -35.93 20.03 5.59
N LEU A 586 -35.81 19.11 4.65
CA LEU A 586 -35.79 17.68 4.95
C LEU A 586 -34.46 17.29 5.60
N HIS A 587 -34.45 16.15 6.29
CA HIS A 587 -33.23 15.70 6.92
C HIS A 587 -33.01 14.19 6.89
N LEU A 588 -31.73 13.77 6.90
CA LEU A 588 -31.29 12.38 6.94
C LEU A 588 -30.21 12.21 8.03
N PHE A 589 -30.63 11.89 9.24
CA PHE A 589 -29.72 11.75 10.38
C PHE A 589 -29.63 10.31 10.90
N GLY A 590 -28.54 10.01 11.60
CA GLY A 590 -28.33 8.67 12.19
C GLY A 590 -29.39 8.28 13.22
N ARG A 591 -30.02 9.26 13.87
CA ARG A 591 -31.07 9.10 14.89
C ARG A 591 -32.46 8.84 14.29
N ASP A 592 -32.67 9.15 13.02
CA ASP A 592 -33.99 9.01 12.38
C ASP A 592 -34.27 7.52 12.15
N LYS A 593 -35.55 7.18 12.28
CA LYS A 593 -36.02 5.86 11.86
C LYS A 593 -35.83 5.69 10.36
N ILE A 594 -35.68 4.46 9.94
CA ILE A 594 -35.40 4.15 8.54
C ILE A 594 -36.52 4.61 7.63
N GLU A 595 -37.75 4.38 8.07
CA GLU A 595 -38.98 4.78 7.35
C GLU A 595 -39.03 6.31 7.15
N ALA A 596 -38.66 7.09 8.18
CA ALA A 596 -38.63 8.55 8.08
C ALA A 596 -37.56 9.04 7.10
N ARG A 597 -36.39 8.38 7.07
CA ARG A 597 -35.36 8.71 6.07
C ARG A 597 -35.81 8.40 4.65
N GLU A 598 -36.50 7.29 4.45
CA GLU A 598 -37.06 6.91 3.15
C GLU A 598 -38.09 7.89 2.67
N GLU A 599 -38.93 8.36 3.58
CA GLU A 599 -39.93 9.38 3.31
C GLU A 599 -39.25 10.70 2.89
N SER A 600 -38.26 11.17 3.66
CA SER A 600 -37.52 12.39 3.31
C SER A 600 -36.83 12.28 1.94
N VAL A 601 -36.24 11.11 1.59
CA VAL A 601 -35.65 10.91 0.26
C VAL A 601 -36.71 10.94 -0.83
N ARG A 602 -37.87 10.30 -0.61
CA ARG A 602 -38.99 10.27 -1.56
C ARG A 602 -39.50 11.68 -1.82
N GLU A 603 -39.82 12.41 -0.75
CA GLU A 603 -40.34 13.79 -0.81
C GLU A 603 -39.33 14.74 -1.49
N PHE A 604 -38.02 14.60 -1.18
CA PHE A 604 -36.99 15.38 -1.83
C PHE A 604 -36.92 15.11 -3.34
N GLN A 605 -37.15 13.87 -3.78
CA GLN A 605 -37.04 13.47 -5.19
C GLN A 605 -38.30 13.86 -6.01
N GLU A 606 -39.40 14.23 -5.37
CA GLU A 606 -40.59 14.65 -6.07
C GLU A 606 -40.41 15.98 -6.80
N PRO A 607 -40.92 16.16 -8.03
CA PRO A 607 -40.96 17.44 -8.70
C PRO A 607 -41.69 18.48 -7.85
N GLY A 608 -41.01 19.60 -7.50
CA GLY A 608 -41.60 20.63 -6.62
C GLY A 608 -41.50 20.35 -5.12
N GLY A 609 -40.87 19.26 -4.71
CA GLY A 609 -40.56 18.98 -3.30
C GLY A 609 -39.59 20.01 -2.68
N PRO A 610 -39.34 19.92 -1.36
CA PRO A 610 -38.45 20.86 -0.65
C PRO A 610 -37.09 21.03 -1.32
N GLN A 611 -36.59 22.27 -1.37
CA GLN A 611 -35.35 22.59 -2.06
C GLN A 611 -34.08 22.23 -1.24
N LEU A 612 -34.20 22.04 0.06
CA LEU A 612 -33.11 21.75 0.95
C LEU A 612 -33.28 20.41 1.66
N ILE A 613 -32.22 19.60 1.62
CA ILE A 613 -32.11 18.41 2.46
C ILE A 613 -30.78 18.41 3.21
N VAL A 614 -30.84 18.25 4.53
CA VAL A 614 -29.65 18.21 5.41
C VAL A 614 -29.29 16.78 5.76
N CYS A 615 -28.10 16.36 5.41
CA CYS A 615 -27.62 14.98 5.56
C CYS A 615 -26.47 14.91 6.55
N ALA A 616 -26.52 13.96 7.49
CA ALA A 616 -25.31 13.56 8.20
C ALA A 616 -24.35 12.85 7.23
N THR A 617 -23.11 13.29 7.10
CA THR A 617 -22.15 12.78 6.10
C THR A 617 -22.05 11.26 6.10
N ARG A 618 -22.03 10.63 7.28
CA ARG A 618 -21.95 9.18 7.42
C ARG A 618 -23.24 8.44 7.04
N VAL A 619 -24.40 9.11 7.10
CA VAL A 619 -25.69 8.53 6.72
C VAL A 619 -25.85 8.57 5.21
N ALA A 620 -25.39 9.63 4.58
CA ALA A 620 -25.44 9.78 3.13
C ALA A 620 -24.57 8.74 2.38
N ALA A 621 -23.54 8.19 3.03
CA ALA A 621 -22.79 7.04 2.51
C ALA A 621 -23.68 5.79 2.28
N GLN A 622 -24.97 5.80 2.66
CA GLN A 622 -25.85 4.65 2.80
C GLN A 622 -26.83 4.44 1.62
N GLY A 623 -26.32 4.34 0.38
CA GLY A 623 -27.09 3.79 -0.74
C GLY A 623 -28.34 4.60 -1.20
N ILE A 624 -28.51 5.84 -0.76
CA ILE A 624 -29.59 6.73 -1.16
C ILE A 624 -29.34 7.36 -2.54
N THR A 625 -30.39 7.80 -3.22
CA THR A 625 -30.33 8.50 -4.50
C THR A 625 -30.94 9.89 -4.34
N LEU A 626 -30.21 10.93 -4.74
CA LEU A 626 -30.62 12.34 -4.63
C LEU A 626 -30.39 13.09 -5.95
N THR A 627 -30.67 12.42 -7.09
CA THR A 627 -30.39 12.91 -8.45
C THR A 627 -31.24 14.09 -8.89
N ARG A 628 -32.30 14.48 -8.15
CA ARG A 628 -33.00 15.74 -8.38
C ARG A 628 -32.10 16.94 -8.14
N ALA A 629 -31.14 16.84 -7.20
CA ALA A 629 -30.17 17.90 -6.97
C ALA A 629 -28.93 17.71 -7.84
N SER A 630 -28.43 18.79 -8.41
CA SER A 630 -27.12 18.91 -9.05
C SER A 630 -26.10 19.62 -8.18
N ASN A 631 -26.49 20.08 -6.98
CA ASN A 631 -25.66 20.82 -6.05
C ASN A 631 -25.58 20.16 -4.69
N VAL A 632 -24.37 19.97 -4.20
CA VAL A 632 -24.08 19.47 -2.86
C VAL A 632 -23.15 20.43 -2.13
N ALA A 633 -23.38 20.69 -0.85
CA ALA A 633 -22.54 21.56 -0.03
C ALA A 633 -22.02 20.83 1.21
N PHE A 634 -20.74 20.92 1.46
CA PHE A 634 -20.07 20.39 2.64
C PHE A 634 -19.79 21.53 3.62
N LEU A 635 -20.44 21.51 4.76
CA LEU A 635 -20.17 22.44 5.85
C LEU A 635 -18.98 22.00 6.72
N GLU A 636 -18.64 20.72 6.69
CA GLU A 636 -17.58 20.13 7.45
C GLU A 636 -16.89 19.03 6.66
N LEU A 637 -15.58 18.88 6.85
CA LEU A 637 -14.80 17.85 6.18
C LEU A 637 -14.66 16.58 7.03
N GLU A 638 -14.66 15.43 6.36
CA GLU A 638 -14.26 14.15 6.93
C GLU A 638 -12.77 13.86 6.63
N TRP A 639 -12.14 13.03 7.46
CA TRP A 639 -10.73 12.69 7.35
C TRP A 639 -10.36 11.79 6.15
N THR A 640 -11.35 11.29 5.44
CA THR A 640 -11.15 10.37 4.31
C THR A 640 -11.86 10.87 3.06
N PRO A 641 -11.18 10.94 1.90
CA PRO A 641 -11.79 11.35 0.65
C PRO A 641 -12.97 10.47 0.25
N ALA A 642 -12.92 9.17 0.54
CA ALA A 642 -13.97 8.23 0.19
C ALA A 642 -15.37 8.61 0.72
N LEU A 643 -15.47 9.22 1.90
CA LEU A 643 -16.77 9.68 2.44
C LEU A 643 -17.33 10.87 1.67
N HIS A 644 -16.46 11.78 1.22
CA HIS A 644 -16.85 12.89 0.37
C HIS A 644 -17.29 12.39 -1.00
N ASP A 645 -16.50 11.52 -1.63
CA ASP A 645 -16.81 10.96 -2.94
C ASP A 645 -18.11 10.16 -2.91
N GLN A 646 -18.36 9.38 -1.85
CA GLN A 646 -19.62 8.68 -1.65
C GLN A 646 -20.81 9.64 -1.48
N ALA A 647 -20.62 10.74 -0.77
CA ALA A 647 -21.66 11.75 -0.58
C ALA A 647 -21.97 12.51 -1.87
N GLU A 648 -20.94 12.96 -2.61
CA GLU A 648 -21.09 13.57 -3.94
C GLU A 648 -21.82 12.64 -4.91
N ASP A 649 -21.50 11.35 -4.88
CA ASP A 649 -22.07 10.33 -5.77
C ASP A 649 -23.52 9.95 -5.44
N ARG A 650 -24.12 10.56 -4.41
CA ARG A 650 -25.61 10.49 -4.20
C ARG A 650 -26.37 11.30 -5.23
N THR A 651 -25.75 12.35 -5.76
CA THR A 651 -26.29 13.18 -6.82
C THR A 651 -25.70 12.86 -8.18
N HIS A 652 -24.39 12.51 -8.25
CA HIS A 652 -23.65 12.20 -9.48
C HIS A 652 -23.70 10.70 -9.82
N ARG A 653 -24.82 10.23 -10.34
CA ARG A 653 -25.03 8.82 -10.71
C ARG A 653 -26.00 8.68 -11.87
N ILE A 654 -26.20 7.45 -12.35
CA ILE A 654 -27.18 7.15 -13.42
C ILE A 654 -28.53 7.81 -13.12
N GLY A 655 -29.02 8.60 -14.06
CA GLY A 655 -30.24 9.39 -13.96
C GLY A 655 -30.01 10.88 -13.66
N GLN A 656 -28.79 11.33 -13.46
CA GLN A 656 -28.44 12.74 -13.38
C GLN A 656 -28.34 13.35 -14.79
N THR A 657 -29.00 14.47 -15.00
CA THR A 657 -29.04 15.22 -16.29
C THR A 657 -28.20 16.48 -16.29
N ASP A 658 -27.85 16.99 -15.09
CA ASP A 658 -27.16 18.26 -14.93
C ASP A 658 -25.76 18.07 -14.35
N SER A 659 -24.86 19.01 -14.65
CA SER A 659 -23.49 19.02 -14.09
C SER A 659 -23.55 19.16 -12.57
N VAL A 660 -22.92 18.23 -11.87
CA VAL A 660 -22.92 18.23 -10.40
C VAL A 660 -21.82 19.15 -9.88
N THR A 661 -22.18 20.08 -9.00
CA THR A 661 -21.23 20.93 -8.28
C THR A 661 -21.19 20.60 -6.80
N ALA A 662 -20.02 20.26 -6.31
CA ALA A 662 -19.75 20.07 -4.89
C ALA A 662 -19.07 21.31 -4.30
N TRP A 663 -19.77 21.99 -3.43
CA TRP A 663 -19.36 23.22 -2.76
C TRP A 663 -18.74 22.90 -1.40
N TYR A 664 -17.48 23.27 -1.20
CA TYR A 664 -16.75 23.06 0.05
C TYR A 664 -16.63 24.40 0.78
N LEU A 665 -17.45 24.62 1.80
CA LEU A 665 -17.44 25.83 2.61
C LEU A 665 -16.34 25.73 3.66
N LEU A 666 -15.17 26.31 3.40
CA LEU A 666 -13.98 26.22 4.23
C LEU A 666 -13.74 27.53 4.99
N ALA A 667 -13.49 27.43 6.27
CA ALA A 667 -13.01 28.59 7.02
C ALA A 667 -11.58 28.93 6.60
N ALA A 668 -11.40 30.15 6.09
CA ALA A 668 -10.11 30.62 5.59
C ALA A 668 -9.05 30.63 6.70
N GLU A 669 -7.82 30.28 6.36
CA GLU A 669 -6.65 30.25 7.27
C GLU A 669 -6.87 29.37 8.51
N THR A 670 -7.59 28.25 8.40
CA THR A 670 -7.84 27.34 9.51
C THR A 670 -7.47 25.89 9.15
N ILE A 671 -7.68 24.99 10.12
CA ILE A 671 -7.54 23.54 9.91
C ILE A 671 -8.36 23.02 8.70
N ASP A 672 -9.44 23.70 8.31
CA ASP A 672 -10.27 23.31 7.18
C ASP A 672 -9.49 23.33 5.85
N GLU A 673 -8.69 24.36 5.60
CA GLU A 673 -7.86 24.45 4.39
C GLU A 673 -6.79 23.37 4.37
N THR A 674 -6.06 23.19 5.47
CA THR A 674 -5.05 22.13 5.59
C THR A 674 -5.65 20.75 5.36
N MET A 675 -6.85 20.50 5.92
CA MET A 675 -7.55 19.24 5.71
C MET A 675 -7.99 19.06 4.26
N ALA A 676 -8.51 20.11 3.62
CA ALA A 676 -8.95 20.04 2.22
C ALA A 676 -7.80 19.68 1.29
N GLU A 677 -6.64 20.33 1.44
CA GLU A 677 -5.43 20.01 0.67
C GLU A 677 -4.99 18.55 0.84
N LEU A 678 -4.93 18.09 2.10
CA LEU A 678 -4.47 16.74 2.41
C LEU A 678 -5.48 15.66 2.00
N VAL A 679 -6.78 15.95 2.08
CA VAL A 679 -7.84 15.07 1.57
C VAL A 679 -7.74 14.96 0.04
N GLU A 680 -7.47 16.08 -0.66
CA GLU A 680 -7.30 16.06 -2.11
C GLU A 680 -6.02 15.32 -2.54
N ARG A 681 -4.91 15.55 -1.86
CA ARG A 681 -3.65 14.81 -2.06
C ARG A 681 -3.88 13.30 -1.85
N LYS A 682 -4.56 12.92 -0.78
CA LYS A 682 -4.88 11.52 -0.51
C LYS A 682 -5.86 10.90 -1.52
N ARG A 683 -6.77 11.68 -2.08
CA ARG A 683 -7.66 11.22 -3.17
C ARG A 683 -6.81 10.76 -4.37
N GLY A 684 -5.82 11.56 -4.76
CA GLY A 684 -4.86 11.18 -5.80
C GLY A 684 -4.14 9.85 -5.50
N ILE A 685 -3.77 9.59 -4.25
CA ILE A 685 -3.12 8.33 -3.83
C ILE A 685 -4.08 7.14 -3.91
N VAL A 686 -5.31 7.29 -3.42
CA VAL A 686 -6.33 6.22 -3.48
C VAL A 686 -6.66 5.89 -4.92
N ASP A 687 -6.81 6.90 -5.78
CA ASP A 687 -7.03 6.73 -7.21
C ASP A 687 -5.82 6.07 -7.88
N ALA A 688 -4.59 6.40 -7.45
CA ALA A 688 -3.38 5.77 -7.93
C ALA A 688 -3.33 4.26 -7.66
N VAL A 689 -3.58 3.82 -6.43
CA VAL A 689 -3.61 2.39 -6.07
C VAL A 689 -4.76 1.67 -6.76
N THR A 690 -5.92 2.30 -6.84
CA THR A 690 -7.13 1.70 -7.41
C THR A 690 -7.13 1.71 -8.94
N ASP A 691 -6.52 2.71 -9.55
CA ASP A 691 -6.51 2.94 -11.00
C ASP A 691 -5.12 2.70 -11.63
N GLY A 692 -4.09 2.36 -10.82
CA GLY A 692 -2.74 2.02 -11.29
C GLY A 692 -1.87 3.23 -11.63
N LYS A 693 -1.99 4.33 -10.88
CA LYS A 693 -1.15 5.54 -11.05
C LYS A 693 -0.25 5.73 -9.84
N THR A 694 0.95 6.26 -10.04
CA THR A 694 1.96 6.40 -8.98
C THR A 694 1.92 7.76 -8.30
N ILE A 695 1.79 7.82 -6.98
CA ILE A 695 1.94 9.06 -6.16
C ILE A 695 2.44 8.69 -4.75
N ASN A 696 3.26 9.54 -4.12
CA ASN A 696 3.81 9.37 -2.78
C ASN A 696 2.75 9.41 -1.67
N ASP A 697 2.81 8.45 -0.73
CA ASP A 697 1.81 8.21 0.33
C ASP A 697 2.02 9.12 1.56
N GLU A 698 0.96 9.82 1.98
CA GLU A 698 0.95 10.58 3.22
C GLU A 698 -0.38 10.43 3.99
N ASN A 699 -0.29 10.08 5.29
CA ASN A 699 -1.46 10.01 6.15
C ASN A 699 -1.98 11.42 6.46
N VAL A 700 -3.24 11.74 6.10
CA VAL A 700 -3.87 13.06 6.28
C VAL A 700 -3.69 13.62 7.70
N VAL A 701 -3.87 12.77 8.72
CA VAL A 701 -3.70 13.23 10.13
C VAL A 701 -2.26 13.60 10.42
N ALA A 702 -1.28 12.83 9.93
CA ALA A 702 0.14 13.13 10.11
C ALA A 702 0.53 14.40 9.34
N GLY A 703 -0.02 14.58 8.12
CA GLY A 703 0.17 15.80 7.34
C GLY A 703 -0.39 17.04 8.03
N VAL A 704 -1.61 16.97 8.58
CA VAL A 704 -2.18 18.09 9.39
C VAL A 704 -1.29 18.43 10.58
N ILE A 705 -0.78 17.41 11.28
CA ILE A 705 0.11 17.61 12.42
C ILE A 705 1.42 18.31 11.99
N ARG A 706 2.04 17.89 10.88
CA ARG A 706 3.27 18.54 10.36
C ARG A 706 3.03 19.98 9.92
N SER A 707 1.93 20.21 9.21
CA SER A 707 1.53 21.57 8.80
C SER A 707 1.31 22.48 9.99
N LEU A 708 0.56 22.05 11.01
CA LEU A 708 0.33 22.82 12.23
C LEU A 708 1.62 23.08 13.05
N ARG A 709 2.60 22.17 12.97
CA ARG A 709 3.93 22.39 13.58
C ARG A 709 4.80 23.39 12.82
N GLY A 710 4.43 23.75 11.60
CA GLY A 710 5.22 24.60 10.70
C GLY A 710 6.42 23.87 10.06
N GLU A 711 6.38 22.53 9.99
CA GLU A 711 7.42 21.69 9.40
C GLU A 711 7.29 21.62 7.87
N GLU A 712 6.11 21.93 7.32
CA GLU A 712 5.85 22.11 5.89
C GLU A 712 5.32 23.53 5.63
N PRO A 713 5.73 24.18 4.51
CA PRO A 713 5.25 25.51 4.21
C PRO A 713 3.76 25.48 3.87
N TYR A 714 2.99 26.34 4.51
CA TYR A 714 1.59 26.64 4.19
C TYR A 714 1.52 27.15 2.75
N ARG A 715 0.92 26.39 1.84
CA ARG A 715 0.59 26.88 0.50
C ARG A 715 -0.86 27.32 0.52
N HIS A 716 -1.10 28.62 0.42
CA HIS A 716 -2.45 29.14 0.19
C HIS A 716 -3.04 28.50 -1.07
N LEU A 717 -4.26 27.98 -0.95
CA LEU A 717 -5.02 27.51 -2.10
C LEU A 717 -5.18 28.66 -3.10
N GLN A 718 -4.50 28.57 -4.23
CA GLN A 718 -4.85 29.44 -5.36
C GLN A 718 -6.19 28.95 -5.91
N PRO A 719 -7.14 29.82 -6.23
CA PRO A 719 -8.37 29.41 -6.87
C PRO A 719 -8.01 28.67 -8.17
N VAL A 720 -8.47 27.44 -8.29
CA VAL A 720 -8.34 26.66 -9.51
C VAL A 720 -9.21 27.36 -10.54
N ALA A 721 -8.57 27.92 -11.58
CA ALA A 721 -9.20 28.58 -12.71
C ALA A 721 -10.09 27.61 -13.52
#